data_d2ea4c4ba474506f5ca7b7bae439c88b
#
_entry.id   d2ea4c4ba474506f5ca7b7bae439c88b
#
_cell.length_a   1.000
_cell.length_b   1.000
_cell.length_c   1.000
_cell.angle_alpha   90.00
_cell.angle_beta   90.00
_cell.angle_gamma   90.00
#
_symmetry.space_group_name_H-M   'P 1'
#
loop_
_entity.id
_entity.type
_entity.pdbx_description
1 polymer ?
#
loop_
_entity_poly.entity_id
_entity_poly.type
_entity_poly.pdbx_seq_one_letter_code
_entity_poly.pdbx_strand_id
1 'polypeptide(L)'
;MDADLYDEFGNYIGPDLASESEDENEYRNAGEDGEDRDRSDEEMEEDKDESRDHPEQANMTVVLHEDKRYYPSALEVYGPDVETLVQEEDAQPLDKPLIAATRKPKFQIKQQQLPDTTYSIEFLSDMMDAPHLIRNIVLLGHLHHGKTTLVDCLVRQTHPYMHSVTDEKPLRYTDTLFTEQQRGVSTKATPVTLLLQDVKSKSYLLNIFDTPGHVNFSDEATAGIRMSDGAVLIVDAAEGVMLNTERLLKHALQERLALTVCINKIDRLVLELKLPPLDAYYKLRHIIEEINGLIALYSDSENPSFVSPALGNVCFASSEYNVCFTLKSFAALYARNHPTLNATEFAKRLWGDVYFNSKTRKFTKKPPHNTAQRSFIEFILEPLYKIFAQVVGDVDTTLPDVLDELGIRLTSEEMKMNIRPLLRLVCTRFLGDMCGLVDMCVAHVPSPLVHAPVKVQHVYTGPVDSPLAQDMINCDPDGRLMIHSTKMYPTEDCTLFVVLGRVMSGTLEANQRVRVLGEAYSRADEEDSRILTVGRLWISEARYSIELNRVPAGNWVLIEGIDRPIVKTSTITDLIASDDLHIFRPLKFNTQSVIKIAVEPVNPSELPKMLDGLRKVNKSYPLLGTRVEESGEHVVLGTGELYLDCAMHDLRRMYSEIDIKVADPVVAFAETVVETSSLKCFAETPNKRNKLTMIAEPLERGLAEDIEAEHVRITWNKRADYSNRKKSCIFCFFNGNATINGTLSLC
;
A
#
# COMPACT_ATOMS: atom_id res chain seq x y z
N MET A 1 -17.23 28.09 44.84
CA MET A 1 -16.35 28.86 43.95
C MET A 1 -15.16 29.21 44.77
N ASP A 2 -14.22 28.41 44.64
CA ASP A 2 -13.15 28.07 45.56
C ASP A 2 -11.97 29.02 45.38
N ALA A 3 -12.15 30.24 45.94
CA ALA A 3 -11.07 31.23 45.96
C ALA A 3 -9.97 30.94 47.02
N ASP A 4 -10.20 29.90 47.86
CA ASP A 4 -9.31 29.55 48.97
C ASP A 4 -8.29 28.43 48.64
N LEU A 5 -8.19 27.99 47.36
CA LEU A 5 -7.29 26.91 46.94
C LEU A 5 -5.98 27.40 46.32
N TYR A 6 -5.82 28.74 46.15
CA TYR A 6 -4.64 29.33 45.57
C TYR A 6 -4.16 30.49 46.41
N ASP A 7 -2.84 30.67 46.55
CA ASP A 7 -2.20 31.83 47.23
C ASP A 7 -2.31 33.13 46.40
N GLU A 8 -1.93 34.24 46.97
CA GLU A 8 -1.92 35.57 46.30
C GLU A 8 -1.00 35.62 45.07
N PHE A 9 -0.16 34.60 44.85
CA PHE A 9 0.79 34.48 43.73
C PHE A 9 0.32 33.42 42.70
N GLY A 10 -0.85 32.78 42.92
CA GLY A 10 -1.43 31.79 42.01
C GLY A 10 -0.94 30.34 42.17
N ASN A 11 -0.26 30.03 43.31
CA ASN A 11 0.16 28.66 43.60
C ASN A 11 -0.96 27.91 44.33
N TYR A 12 -1.17 26.64 43.97
CA TYR A 12 -2.18 25.79 44.58
C TYR A 12 -1.77 25.36 45.99
N ILE A 13 -2.62 25.64 46.98
CA ILE A 13 -2.47 25.28 48.41
C ILE A 13 -3.53 24.29 48.89
N GLY A 14 -4.30 23.68 48.00
CA GLY A 14 -5.27 22.63 48.34
C GLY A 14 -4.60 21.30 48.73
N PRO A 15 -5.35 20.32 49.24
CA PRO A 15 -4.82 19.00 49.58
C PRO A 15 -4.26 18.32 48.33
N ASP A 16 -3.13 17.63 48.49
CA ASP A 16 -2.45 16.93 47.40
C ASP A 16 -3.41 16.04 46.64
N LEU A 17 -3.60 16.32 45.37
CA LEU A 17 -4.26 15.43 44.41
C LEU A 17 -3.39 14.16 44.30
N ALA A 18 -3.88 13.05 44.83
CA ALA A 18 -3.25 11.75 44.62
C ALA A 18 -2.98 11.58 43.13
N SER A 19 -1.72 11.45 42.78
CA SER A 19 -1.30 11.23 41.40
C SER A 19 -1.88 9.88 40.94
N GLU A 20 -2.70 9.89 39.90
CA GLU A 20 -3.18 8.69 39.20
C GLU A 20 -2.03 7.97 38.46
N SER A 21 -1.07 7.45 39.23
CA SER A 21 0.06 6.71 38.68
C SER A 21 0.19 5.28 39.24
N GLU A 22 -0.85 4.71 39.84
CA GLU A 22 -0.81 3.35 40.40
C GLU A 22 -1.60 2.30 39.60
N ASP A 23 -2.26 2.60 38.50
CA ASP A 23 -3.10 1.64 37.78
C ASP A 23 -2.42 0.90 36.59
N GLU A 24 -1.13 1.06 36.36
CA GLU A 24 -0.45 0.32 35.28
C GLU A 24 0.32 -0.94 35.74
N ASN A 25 0.31 -1.31 37.02
CA ASN A 25 1.05 -2.47 37.53
C ASN A 25 0.19 -3.70 37.90
N GLU A 26 -1.11 -3.70 37.66
CA GLU A 26 -1.99 -4.80 38.08
C GLU A 26 -2.25 -5.90 37.01
N TYR A 27 -1.63 -5.81 35.82
CA TYR A 27 -1.82 -6.83 34.76
C TYR A 27 -0.61 -7.77 34.54
N ARG A 28 0.29 -7.90 35.52
CA ARG A 28 1.45 -8.81 35.34
C ARG A 28 1.63 -9.89 36.39
N ASN A 29 0.65 -10.19 37.21
CA ASN A 29 0.74 -11.33 38.16
C ASN A 29 -0.56 -12.14 38.18
N ALA A 30 -0.75 -12.96 37.16
CA ALA A 30 -1.66 -14.10 37.22
C ALA A 30 -1.07 -15.25 36.38
N GLY A 31 -0.44 -16.17 37.07
CA GLY A 31 -0.11 -17.47 36.52
C GLY A 31 1.30 -17.96 36.81
N GLU A 32 1.44 -18.51 37.99
CA GLU A 32 2.13 -19.77 38.22
C GLU A 32 2.19 -20.07 39.75
N ASP A 33 1.25 -20.88 40.19
CA ASP A 33 1.28 -21.62 41.43
C ASP A 33 2.16 -22.88 41.22
N GLY A 34 2.95 -23.21 42.21
CA GLY A 34 3.48 -24.56 42.24
C GLY A 34 4.74 -24.81 43.07
N GLU A 35 4.50 -25.03 44.37
CA GLU A 35 5.20 -25.97 45.24
C GLU A 35 6.57 -25.66 45.85
N ASP A 36 6.43 -25.46 47.16
CA ASP A 36 7.35 -25.71 48.26
C ASP A 36 8.47 -26.74 48.08
N ARG A 37 9.63 -26.46 48.64
CA ARG A 37 10.30 -27.24 49.67
C ARG A 37 11.59 -26.64 50.21
N ASP A 38 11.45 -26.26 51.46
CA ASP A 38 12.39 -26.39 52.61
C ASP A 38 13.87 -26.74 52.45
N ARG A 39 14.60 -26.07 53.34
CA ARG A 39 15.85 -26.39 54.04
C ARG A 39 17.11 -25.73 53.50
N SER A 40 17.85 -25.12 54.28
CA SER A 40 18.32 -25.01 55.65
C SER A 40 19.68 -24.31 55.63
N ASP A 41 19.83 -23.49 56.63
CA ASP A 41 21.07 -22.92 57.14
C ASP A 41 22.33 -23.76 56.93
N GLU A 42 23.43 -23.08 56.62
CA GLU A 42 24.67 -23.29 57.38
C GLU A 42 25.70 -22.19 57.02
N GLU A 43 26.36 -21.82 58.10
CA GLU A 43 27.26 -20.69 58.26
C GLU A 43 28.67 -20.93 57.67
N MET A 44 29.37 -19.76 57.50
CA MET A 44 30.82 -19.55 57.68
C MET A 44 31.82 -20.25 56.75
N GLU A 45 32.61 -19.50 56.04
CA GLU A 45 33.97 -19.13 56.48
C GLU A 45 34.66 -18.22 55.47
N GLU A 46 35.39 -17.28 56.01
CA GLU A 46 36.34 -16.39 55.35
C GLU A 46 37.42 -17.17 54.62
N ASP A 47 37.77 -16.78 53.42
CA ASP A 47 39.18 -16.71 53.04
C ASP A 47 39.43 -15.72 51.91
N LYS A 48 40.55 -15.09 52.09
CA LYS A 48 41.11 -13.96 51.34
C LYS A 48 41.70 -14.35 49.99
N ASP A 49 41.78 -13.30 49.18
CA ASP A 49 42.75 -13.02 48.11
C ASP A 49 42.47 -13.64 46.73
N GLU A 50 42.09 -12.80 45.84
CA GLU A 50 42.90 -12.31 44.71
C GLU A 50 42.09 -11.52 43.73
N SER A 51 42.56 -10.29 43.50
CA SER A 51 42.17 -9.30 42.52
C SER A 51 41.93 -9.83 41.11
N ARG A 52 40.73 -9.59 40.58
CA ARG A 52 40.51 -9.38 39.15
C ARG A 52 39.43 -8.34 38.96
N ASP A 53 39.85 -7.22 38.40
CA ASP A 53 39.06 -6.10 38.00
C ASP A 53 37.87 -6.51 37.09
N HIS A 54 36.67 -6.34 37.60
CA HIS A 54 35.48 -6.18 36.78
C HIS A 54 35.06 -4.71 36.86
N PRO A 55 34.81 -4.01 35.72
CA PRO A 55 34.34 -2.65 35.78
C PRO A 55 32.95 -2.61 36.42
N GLU A 56 32.91 -1.95 37.55
CA GLU A 56 31.70 -1.67 38.31
C GLU A 56 30.64 -1.01 37.42
N GLN A 57 29.46 -1.59 37.46
CA GLN A 57 28.25 -0.90 36.97
C GLN A 57 28.12 0.39 37.77
N ALA A 58 28.37 1.51 37.12
CA ALA A 58 28.14 2.82 37.68
C ALA A 58 26.65 2.96 38.04
N ASN A 59 26.36 2.85 39.34
CA ASN A 59 25.06 3.22 39.86
C ASN A 59 24.80 4.69 39.51
N MET A 60 23.88 4.95 38.62
CA MET A 60 23.41 6.30 38.32
C MET A 60 22.53 6.79 39.48
N THR A 61 23.17 7.10 40.59
CA THR A 61 22.53 7.85 41.68
C THR A 61 22.64 9.35 41.33
N VAL A 62 21.51 10.02 41.25
CA VAL A 62 21.46 11.48 41.12
C VAL A 62 22.09 12.08 42.38
N VAL A 63 23.27 12.66 42.23
CA VAL A 63 23.96 13.35 43.35
C VAL A 63 23.39 14.75 43.47
N LEU A 64 22.68 15.02 44.57
CA LEU A 64 22.19 16.36 44.88
C LEU A 64 23.34 17.36 44.99
N HIS A 65 23.08 18.64 44.66
CA HIS A 65 24.11 19.70 44.61
C HIS A 65 24.88 19.88 45.93
N GLU A 66 24.24 19.55 47.06
CA GLU A 66 24.84 19.65 48.41
C GLU A 66 25.82 18.49 48.70
N ASP A 67 25.68 17.36 47.98
CA ASP A 67 26.52 16.15 48.15
C ASP A 67 27.65 16.06 47.11
N LYS A 68 27.86 17.12 46.29
CA LYS A 68 28.95 17.15 45.33
C LYS A 68 30.29 17.13 46.03
N ARG A 69 30.90 15.94 46.14
CA ARG A 69 32.29 15.80 46.48
C ARG A 69 33.18 16.23 45.30
N TYR A 70 34.30 16.87 45.62
CA TYR A 70 35.32 17.16 44.65
C TYR A 70 35.82 15.87 43.99
N TYR A 71 35.68 15.77 42.72
CA TYR A 71 36.25 14.63 41.98
C TYR A 71 37.73 14.96 41.70
N PRO A 72 38.69 14.03 42.01
CA PRO A 72 40.09 14.22 41.67
C PRO A 72 40.22 14.38 40.14
N SER A 73 41.21 15.19 39.73
CA SER A 73 41.51 15.38 38.32
C SER A 73 41.95 14.05 37.66
N ALA A 74 41.78 13.91 36.36
CA ALA A 74 42.21 12.71 35.65
C ALA A 74 43.73 12.43 35.85
N LEU A 75 44.55 13.49 35.99
CA LEU A 75 45.98 13.40 36.33
C LEU A 75 46.23 12.80 37.72
N GLU A 76 45.36 13.07 38.69
CA GLU A 76 45.49 12.53 40.07
C GLU A 76 45.06 11.05 40.14
N VAL A 77 44.08 10.65 39.29
CA VAL A 77 43.56 9.28 39.29
C VAL A 77 44.40 8.34 38.45
N TYR A 78 44.84 8.78 37.28
CA TYR A 78 45.51 7.93 36.30
C TYR A 78 47.01 8.18 36.12
N GLY A 79 47.56 9.22 36.75
CA GLY A 79 49.00 9.56 36.71
C GLY A 79 49.40 10.49 35.59
N PRO A 80 50.67 10.96 35.58
CA PRO A 80 51.12 12.02 34.66
C PRO A 80 51.31 11.58 33.20
N ASP A 81 51.31 10.31 32.92
CA ASP A 81 51.58 9.74 31.58
C ASP A 81 50.30 9.42 30.78
N VAL A 82 49.12 9.80 31.26
CA VAL A 82 47.85 9.54 30.60
C VAL A 82 47.35 10.75 29.83
N GLU A 83 47.28 10.65 28.52
CA GLU A 83 46.56 11.61 27.67
C GLU A 83 45.05 11.50 27.92
N THR A 84 44.47 12.55 28.50
CA THR A 84 43.02 12.67 28.62
C THR A 84 42.44 13.18 27.31
N LEU A 85 41.80 12.33 26.56
CA LEU A 85 40.93 12.74 25.46
C LEU A 85 39.57 13.18 26.05
N VAL A 86 39.41 14.49 26.18
CA VAL A 86 38.12 15.10 26.47
C VAL A 86 37.33 15.10 25.15
N GLN A 87 36.34 14.25 25.04
CA GLN A 87 35.40 14.30 23.93
C GLN A 87 34.56 15.56 24.12
N GLU A 88 34.70 16.54 23.20
CA GLU A 88 33.87 17.73 23.22
C GLU A 88 32.39 17.29 23.09
N GLU A 89 31.55 17.84 23.94
CA GLU A 89 30.10 17.50 23.98
C GLU A 89 29.42 17.69 22.62
N ASP A 90 29.93 18.61 21.81
CA ASP A 90 29.46 18.96 20.48
C ASP A 90 30.06 18.10 19.35
N ALA A 91 30.93 17.12 19.65
CA ALA A 91 31.59 16.29 18.65
C ALA A 91 30.64 15.19 18.07
N GLN A 92 29.54 14.92 18.76
CA GLN A 92 28.57 13.91 18.31
C GLN A 92 27.42 14.59 17.57
N PRO A 93 27.07 14.15 16.33
CA PRO A 93 25.91 14.66 15.63
C PRO A 93 24.63 14.50 16.45
N LEU A 94 23.76 15.51 16.47
CA LEU A 94 22.48 15.51 17.19
C LEU A 94 21.48 14.43 16.71
N ASP A 95 21.73 13.83 15.55
CA ASP A 95 20.97 12.71 14.99
C ASP A 95 21.31 11.36 15.64
N LYS A 96 22.37 11.29 16.44
CA LYS A 96 22.76 10.07 17.17
C LYS A 96 22.55 10.25 18.67
N PRO A 97 21.85 9.32 19.34
CA PRO A 97 21.70 9.35 20.79
C PRO A 97 23.06 9.16 21.48
N LEU A 98 23.32 9.88 22.58
CA LEU A 98 24.53 9.75 23.39
C LEU A 98 24.69 8.32 23.93
N ILE A 99 23.59 7.66 24.26
CA ILE A 99 23.55 6.26 24.68
C ILE A 99 22.70 5.52 23.64
N ALA A 100 23.33 4.66 22.84
CA ALA A 100 22.61 3.81 21.90
C ALA A 100 21.74 2.80 22.67
N ALA A 101 20.46 2.68 22.31
CA ALA A 101 19.59 1.68 22.87
C ALA A 101 20.16 0.26 22.63
N THR A 102 20.26 -0.56 23.69
CA THR A 102 20.78 -1.92 23.62
C THR A 102 19.91 -2.84 22.79
N ARG A 103 18.62 -2.50 22.62
CA ARG A 103 17.66 -3.17 21.73
C ARG A 103 16.88 -2.11 20.96
N LYS A 104 17.03 -2.14 19.65
CA LYS A 104 16.19 -1.30 18.77
C LYS A 104 14.75 -1.81 18.80
N PRO A 105 13.74 -0.95 18.98
CA PRO A 105 12.35 -1.37 18.92
C PRO A 105 12.04 -1.94 17.54
N LYS A 106 11.31 -3.04 17.49
CA LYS A 106 10.83 -3.62 16.22
C LYS A 106 9.46 -3.04 15.92
N PHE A 107 9.29 -2.47 14.74
CA PHE A 107 8.02 -1.88 14.27
C PHE A 107 7.31 -2.75 13.22
N GLN A 108 8.05 -3.69 12.63
CA GLN A 108 7.59 -4.54 11.53
C GLN A 108 7.63 -6.02 11.92
N ILE A 109 6.65 -6.76 11.42
CA ILE A 109 6.60 -8.21 11.51
C ILE A 109 7.42 -8.77 10.36
N LYS A 110 8.66 -9.15 10.64
CA LYS A 110 9.54 -9.79 9.66
C LYS A 110 10.00 -11.15 10.15
N GLN A 111 10.13 -12.07 9.21
CA GLN A 111 10.67 -13.41 9.44
C GLN A 111 12.16 -13.38 9.08
N GLN A 112 13.00 -13.78 10.02
CA GLN A 112 14.45 -13.85 9.82
C GLN A 112 14.87 -15.09 9.05
N GLN A 113 14.08 -16.18 9.15
CA GLN A 113 14.33 -17.42 8.43
C GLN A 113 13.34 -17.53 7.27
N LEU A 114 13.81 -18.05 6.14
CA LEU A 114 12.96 -18.34 4.99
C LEU A 114 11.98 -19.44 5.38
N PRO A 115 10.69 -19.25 5.20
CA PRO A 115 9.69 -20.28 5.49
C PRO A 115 9.73 -21.37 4.41
N ASP A 116 9.26 -22.57 4.78
CA ASP A 116 9.06 -23.63 3.82
C ASP A 116 7.94 -23.26 2.85
N THR A 117 8.24 -23.32 1.55
CA THR A 117 7.32 -23.02 0.47
C THR A 117 7.06 -24.25 -0.41
N THR A 118 5.95 -24.25 -1.15
CA THR A 118 5.63 -25.34 -2.09
C THR A 118 6.55 -25.35 -3.32
N TYR A 119 7.38 -24.33 -3.49
CA TYR A 119 8.34 -24.18 -4.60
C TYR A 119 9.73 -23.83 -4.09
N SER A 120 10.76 -24.15 -4.86
CA SER A 120 12.12 -23.76 -4.53
C SER A 120 12.42 -22.33 -4.98
N ILE A 121 13.34 -21.66 -4.28
CA ILE A 121 13.80 -20.30 -4.63
C ILE A 121 14.47 -20.28 -6.01
N GLU A 122 15.19 -21.34 -6.35
CA GLU A 122 15.81 -21.50 -7.67
C GLU A 122 14.78 -21.47 -8.78
N PHE A 123 13.67 -22.21 -8.61
CA PHE A 123 12.58 -22.23 -9.57
C PHE A 123 11.88 -20.87 -9.69
N LEU A 124 11.72 -20.14 -8.58
CA LEU A 124 11.22 -18.78 -8.61
C LEU A 124 12.13 -17.85 -9.44
N SER A 125 13.44 -17.95 -9.22
CA SER A 125 14.46 -17.18 -9.96
C SER A 125 14.44 -17.49 -11.46
N ASP A 126 14.35 -18.77 -11.84
CA ASP A 126 14.27 -19.20 -13.25
C ASP A 126 12.99 -18.68 -13.94
N MET A 127 11.89 -18.60 -13.21
CA MET A 127 10.63 -18.06 -13.74
C MET A 127 10.70 -16.56 -14.05
N MET A 128 11.59 -15.83 -13.40
CA MET A 128 11.79 -14.39 -13.66
C MET A 128 12.41 -14.12 -15.05
N ASP A 129 13.15 -15.08 -15.61
CA ASP A 129 13.70 -14.98 -16.96
C ASP A 129 12.64 -15.14 -18.07
N ALA A 130 11.40 -15.45 -17.70
CA ALA A 130 10.31 -15.71 -18.63
C ALA A 130 9.19 -14.65 -18.55
N PRO A 131 9.35 -13.45 -19.16
CA PRO A 131 8.41 -12.33 -18.99
C PRO A 131 6.97 -12.64 -19.45
N HIS A 132 6.77 -13.63 -20.32
CA HIS A 132 5.45 -14.09 -20.75
C HIS A 132 4.67 -14.85 -19.65
N LEU A 133 5.36 -15.38 -18.62
CA LEU A 133 4.78 -16.08 -17.48
C LEU A 133 4.57 -15.18 -16.26
N ILE A 134 5.02 -13.94 -16.32
CA ILE A 134 4.89 -12.96 -15.26
C ILE A 134 3.55 -12.22 -15.37
N ARG A 135 2.95 -11.91 -14.23
CA ARG A 135 1.76 -11.04 -14.12
C ARG A 135 1.95 -10.04 -13.00
N ASN A 136 1.96 -8.76 -13.33
CA ASN A 136 2.07 -7.65 -12.38
C ASN A 136 0.66 -7.12 -12.10
N ILE A 137 0.16 -7.34 -10.91
CA ILE A 137 -1.24 -7.14 -10.54
C ILE A 137 -1.35 -6.23 -9.33
N VAL A 138 -2.27 -5.27 -9.36
CA VAL A 138 -2.66 -4.48 -8.20
C VAL A 138 -4.06 -4.87 -7.73
N LEU A 139 -4.23 -5.04 -6.42
CA LEU A 139 -5.52 -5.27 -5.79
C LEU A 139 -6.12 -3.92 -5.38
N LEU A 140 -7.26 -3.59 -5.94
CA LEU A 140 -7.98 -2.34 -5.68
C LEU A 140 -9.35 -2.64 -5.05
N GLY A 141 -9.84 -1.75 -4.22
CA GLY A 141 -11.17 -1.88 -3.64
C GLY A 141 -11.35 -1.05 -2.39
N HIS A 142 -12.58 -0.88 -1.96
CA HIS A 142 -12.95 -0.12 -0.78
C HIS A 142 -12.41 -0.75 0.53
N LEU A 143 -12.45 0.01 1.61
CA LEU A 143 -12.09 -0.45 2.95
C LEU A 143 -12.92 -1.68 3.32
N HIS A 144 -12.29 -2.66 3.93
CA HIS A 144 -12.92 -3.93 4.36
C HIS A 144 -13.54 -4.81 3.26
N HIS A 145 -13.34 -4.54 1.96
CA HIS A 145 -13.82 -5.42 0.90
C HIS A 145 -13.05 -6.75 0.79
N GLY A 146 -12.02 -6.95 1.60
CA GLY A 146 -11.31 -8.23 1.74
C GLY A 146 -10.12 -8.41 0.80
N LYS A 147 -9.40 -7.33 0.46
CA LYS A 147 -8.17 -7.38 -0.34
C LYS A 147 -7.10 -8.23 0.32
N THR A 148 -6.67 -7.83 1.52
CA THR A 148 -5.64 -8.53 2.31
C THR A 148 -6.03 -9.98 2.62
N THR A 149 -7.29 -10.24 2.96
CA THR A 149 -7.76 -11.62 3.20
C THR A 149 -7.78 -12.49 1.94
N LEU A 150 -7.93 -11.89 0.76
CA LEU A 150 -7.79 -12.60 -0.51
C LEU A 150 -6.32 -12.99 -0.77
N VAL A 151 -5.37 -12.10 -0.45
CA VAL A 151 -3.94 -12.43 -0.50
C VAL A 151 -3.60 -13.53 0.50
N ASP A 152 -4.16 -13.49 1.72
CA ASP A 152 -3.98 -14.55 2.72
C ASP A 152 -4.37 -15.92 2.16
N CYS A 153 -5.45 -16.01 1.36
CA CYS A 153 -5.84 -17.26 0.71
C CYS A 153 -4.81 -17.75 -0.31
N LEU A 154 -4.18 -16.85 -1.07
CA LEU A 154 -3.12 -17.19 -2.01
C LEU A 154 -1.82 -17.61 -1.30
N VAL A 155 -1.46 -16.90 -0.24
CA VAL A 155 -0.29 -17.23 0.60
C VAL A 155 -0.44 -18.60 1.25
N ARG A 156 -1.63 -18.97 1.72
CA ARG A 156 -1.88 -20.31 2.29
C ARG A 156 -1.63 -21.45 1.29
N GLN A 157 -1.81 -21.23 -0.01
CA GLN A 157 -1.50 -22.22 -1.03
C GLN A 157 -0.01 -22.44 -1.21
N THR A 158 0.77 -21.38 -1.07
CA THR A 158 2.21 -21.38 -1.29
C THR A 158 3.02 -21.65 -0.02
N HIS A 159 2.45 -21.34 1.17
CA HIS A 159 3.07 -21.44 2.49
C HIS A 159 2.21 -22.29 3.45
N PRO A 160 2.12 -23.60 3.24
CA PRO A 160 1.15 -24.47 3.94
C PRO A 160 1.37 -24.54 5.45
N TYR A 161 2.59 -24.26 5.93
CA TYR A 161 2.93 -24.38 7.36
C TYR A 161 2.71 -23.10 8.16
N MET A 162 2.43 -21.97 7.51
CA MET A 162 2.27 -20.69 8.21
C MET A 162 0.95 -20.55 8.95
N HIS A 163 -0.07 -21.31 8.57
CA HIS A 163 -1.40 -21.13 9.12
C HIS A 163 -2.18 -22.45 9.14
N SER A 164 -2.74 -22.80 10.28
CA SER A 164 -3.61 -23.96 10.39
C SER A 164 -5.03 -23.62 9.89
N VAL A 165 -5.70 -24.58 9.28
CA VAL A 165 -7.13 -24.48 8.89
C VAL A 165 -8.01 -24.14 10.10
N THR A 166 -7.56 -24.53 11.30
CA THR A 166 -8.27 -24.31 12.57
C THR A 166 -8.16 -22.91 13.13
N ASP A 167 -7.22 -22.08 12.61
CA ASP A 167 -7.04 -20.73 13.12
C ASP A 167 -8.23 -19.83 12.76
N GLU A 168 -8.88 -19.29 13.78
CA GLU A 168 -10.04 -18.44 13.65
C GLU A 168 -9.70 -17.00 13.25
N LYS A 169 -8.49 -16.54 13.59
CA LYS A 169 -8.04 -15.18 13.30
C LYS A 169 -7.51 -15.06 11.87
N PRO A 170 -7.79 -13.96 11.15
CA PRO A 170 -7.20 -13.70 9.84
C PRO A 170 -5.69 -13.51 9.99
N LEU A 171 -4.92 -14.05 9.03
CA LEU A 171 -3.46 -13.96 9.02
C LEU A 171 -2.96 -12.53 8.78
N ARG A 172 -3.66 -11.76 7.94
CA ARG A 172 -3.29 -10.40 7.51
C ARG A 172 -1.81 -10.32 7.13
N TYR A 173 -1.42 -11.16 6.17
CA TYR A 173 -0.02 -11.43 5.84
C TYR A 173 0.72 -10.19 5.35
N THR A 174 0.08 -9.39 4.51
CA THR A 174 0.61 -8.16 3.91
C THR A 174 0.64 -6.96 4.85
N ASP A 175 -0.11 -6.99 5.94
CA ASP A 175 -0.05 -5.97 6.98
C ASP A 175 1.18 -6.22 7.87
N THR A 176 2.31 -5.66 7.47
CA THR A 176 3.60 -5.92 8.13
C THR A 176 3.85 -5.04 9.34
N LEU A 177 3.19 -3.88 9.44
CA LEU A 177 3.33 -2.98 10.59
C LEU A 177 2.47 -3.43 11.77
N PHE A 178 3.00 -3.35 12.99
CA PHE A 178 2.22 -3.65 14.20
C PHE A 178 0.98 -2.77 14.33
N THR A 179 1.08 -1.51 13.92
CA THR A 179 -0.03 -0.55 13.92
C THR A 179 -1.16 -0.97 12.97
N GLU A 180 -0.85 -1.55 11.81
CA GLU A 180 -1.84 -2.09 10.87
C GLU A 180 -2.60 -3.27 11.45
N GLN A 181 -1.87 -4.18 12.11
CA GLN A 181 -2.46 -5.33 12.80
C GLN A 181 -3.38 -4.90 13.95
N GLN A 182 -2.96 -3.93 14.75
CA GLN A 182 -3.73 -3.43 15.88
C GLN A 182 -4.98 -2.68 15.43
N ARG A 183 -4.87 -1.81 14.43
CA ARG A 183 -5.99 -1.00 13.92
C ARG A 183 -6.93 -1.80 13.02
N GLY A 184 -6.48 -2.94 12.49
CA GLY A 184 -7.22 -3.72 11.51
C GLY A 184 -7.39 -3.03 10.15
N VAL A 185 -6.55 -2.04 9.84
CA VAL A 185 -6.57 -1.26 8.59
C VAL A 185 -5.19 -1.23 7.99
N SER A 186 -5.06 -1.59 6.71
CA SER A 186 -3.82 -1.46 5.95
C SER A 186 -3.54 0.01 5.67
N THR A 187 -2.34 0.47 5.94
CA THR A 187 -1.90 1.87 5.77
C THR A 187 -0.88 2.03 4.66
N LYS A 188 -0.09 0.98 4.41
CA LYS A 188 0.92 0.96 3.34
C LYS A 188 0.61 -0.11 2.32
N ALA A 189 0.92 0.17 1.07
CA ALA A 189 0.82 -0.83 0.02
C ALA A 189 2.04 -1.76 0.06
N THR A 190 1.81 -3.06 0.00
CA THR A 190 2.85 -4.09 0.18
C THR A 190 2.92 -5.01 -1.04
N PRO A 191 4.09 -5.16 -1.69
CA PRO A 191 4.28 -6.10 -2.77
C PRO A 191 4.54 -7.51 -2.24
N VAL A 192 3.98 -8.51 -2.92
CA VAL A 192 4.19 -9.93 -2.67
C VAL A 192 4.36 -10.64 -4.01
N THR A 193 5.38 -11.48 -4.12
CA THR A 193 5.67 -12.26 -5.32
C THR A 193 5.38 -13.73 -5.05
N LEU A 194 4.38 -14.29 -5.70
CA LEU A 194 3.95 -15.68 -5.49
C LEU A 194 4.04 -16.50 -6.78
N LEU A 195 4.45 -17.74 -6.64
CA LEU A 195 4.40 -18.72 -7.72
C LEU A 195 3.11 -19.55 -7.59
N LEU A 196 2.16 -19.31 -8.48
CA LEU A 196 0.84 -19.94 -8.45
C LEU A 196 0.58 -20.75 -9.72
N GLN A 197 -0.24 -21.79 -9.58
CA GLN A 197 -0.60 -22.67 -10.69
C GLN A 197 -2.03 -22.39 -11.19
N ASP A 198 -2.20 -22.49 -12.50
CA ASP A 198 -3.53 -22.48 -13.12
C ASP A 198 -4.23 -23.84 -12.97
N VAL A 199 -5.49 -23.94 -13.42
CA VAL A 199 -6.27 -25.17 -13.42
C VAL A 199 -5.58 -26.30 -14.24
N LYS A 200 -4.66 -25.96 -15.14
CA LYS A 200 -3.88 -26.92 -15.94
C LYS A 200 -2.52 -27.26 -15.30
N SER A 201 -2.29 -26.86 -14.05
CA SER A 201 -1.05 -27.05 -13.32
C SER A 201 0.16 -26.38 -13.97
N LYS A 202 -0.05 -25.32 -14.79
CA LYS A 202 1.04 -24.49 -15.31
C LYS A 202 1.36 -23.39 -14.31
N SER A 203 2.62 -23.23 -13.98
CA SER A 203 3.11 -22.23 -13.03
C SER A 203 3.23 -20.84 -13.66
N TYR A 204 2.86 -19.81 -12.91
CA TYR A 204 3.00 -18.40 -13.27
C TYR A 204 3.55 -17.63 -12.08
N LEU A 205 4.38 -16.64 -12.36
CA LEU A 205 4.90 -15.70 -11.39
C LEU A 205 3.93 -14.53 -11.27
N LEU A 206 3.26 -14.40 -10.13
CA LEU A 206 2.34 -13.32 -9.85
C LEU A 206 2.98 -12.33 -8.87
N ASN A 207 3.28 -11.14 -9.36
CA ASN A 207 3.64 -9.99 -8.54
C ASN A 207 2.34 -9.28 -8.16
N ILE A 208 1.97 -9.33 -6.90
CA ILE A 208 0.71 -8.80 -6.38
C ILE A 208 1.02 -7.61 -5.47
N PHE A 209 0.35 -6.49 -5.73
CA PHE A 209 0.43 -5.30 -4.91
C PHE A 209 -0.85 -5.18 -4.08
N ASP A 210 -0.77 -5.48 -2.79
CA ASP A 210 -1.90 -5.25 -1.88
C ASP A 210 -1.94 -3.78 -1.48
N THR A 211 -3.06 -3.11 -1.72
CA THR A 211 -3.21 -1.67 -1.47
C THR A 211 -4.20 -1.37 -0.36
N PRO A 212 -3.98 -0.29 0.41
CA PRO A 212 -4.95 0.18 1.38
C PRO A 212 -6.31 0.49 0.74
N GLY A 213 -7.39 0.21 1.47
CA GLY A 213 -8.75 0.51 1.00
C GLY A 213 -9.32 1.83 1.52
N HIS A 214 -8.67 2.45 2.48
CA HIS A 214 -9.12 3.70 3.05
C HIS A 214 -8.78 4.88 2.12
N VAL A 215 -9.70 5.83 1.98
CA VAL A 215 -9.58 6.98 1.05
C VAL A 215 -8.34 7.82 1.33
N ASN A 216 -7.95 7.96 2.60
CA ASN A 216 -6.78 8.75 2.99
C ASN A 216 -5.46 8.20 2.45
N PHE A 217 -5.39 6.89 2.14
CA PHE A 217 -4.20 6.23 1.59
C PHE A 217 -4.33 5.94 0.08
N SER A 218 -5.07 6.76 -0.65
CA SER A 218 -5.22 6.62 -2.11
C SER A 218 -3.92 6.84 -2.88
N ASP A 219 -2.97 7.56 -2.31
CA ASP A 219 -1.62 7.75 -2.83
C ASP A 219 -0.83 6.43 -2.91
N GLU A 220 -0.99 5.57 -1.92
CA GLU A 220 -0.42 4.23 -1.90
C GLU A 220 -0.98 3.36 -3.04
N ALA A 221 -2.30 3.45 -3.28
CA ALA A 221 -2.92 2.78 -4.41
C ALA A 221 -2.40 3.31 -5.75
N THR A 222 -2.17 4.62 -5.87
CA THR A 222 -1.58 5.25 -7.06
C THR A 222 -0.20 4.67 -7.38
N ALA A 223 0.66 4.49 -6.39
CA ALA A 223 1.97 3.89 -6.58
C ALA A 223 1.86 2.43 -7.10
N GLY A 224 0.95 1.63 -6.54
CA GLY A 224 0.68 0.26 -7.00
C GLY A 224 0.11 0.19 -8.42
N ILE A 225 -0.82 1.07 -8.77
CA ILE A 225 -1.41 1.19 -10.10
C ILE A 225 -0.32 1.49 -11.14
N ARG A 226 0.60 2.41 -10.84
CA ARG A 226 1.71 2.78 -11.75
C ARG A 226 2.65 1.61 -12.01
N MET A 227 2.90 0.74 -11.05
CA MET A 227 3.81 -0.41 -11.17
C MET A 227 3.21 -1.60 -11.93
N SER A 228 1.88 -1.74 -11.91
CA SER A 228 1.17 -2.94 -12.38
C SER A 228 0.76 -2.87 -13.85
N ASP A 229 0.45 -4.03 -14.43
CA ASP A 229 -0.07 -4.19 -15.80
C ASP A 229 -1.59 -4.45 -15.82
N GLY A 230 -2.13 -4.95 -14.72
CA GLY A 230 -3.56 -5.16 -14.55
C GLY A 230 -4.03 -4.90 -13.14
N ALA A 231 -5.31 -4.65 -13.01
CA ALA A 231 -5.99 -4.40 -11.74
C ALA A 231 -7.06 -5.45 -11.49
N VAL A 232 -7.09 -5.99 -10.27
CA VAL A 232 -8.20 -6.79 -9.76
C VAL A 232 -9.01 -5.90 -8.83
N LEU A 233 -10.19 -5.47 -9.29
CA LEU A 233 -11.12 -4.67 -8.51
C LEU A 233 -11.94 -5.57 -7.60
N ILE A 234 -11.76 -5.45 -6.29
CA ILE A 234 -12.45 -6.27 -5.29
C ILE A 234 -13.64 -5.49 -4.76
N VAL A 235 -14.83 -6.06 -4.92
CA VAL A 235 -16.11 -5.48 -4.51
C VAL A 235 -16.83 -6.43 -3.58
N ASP A 236 -17.33 -5.92 -2.46
CA ASP A 236 -18.15 -6.70 -1.53
C ASP A 236 -19.54 -6.96 -2.14
N ALA A 237 -19.98 -8.21 -2.14
CA ALA A 237 -21.28 -8.62 -2.69
C ALA A 237 -22.46 -8.00 -1.93
N ALA A 238 -22.31 -7.73 -0.63
CA ALA A 238 -23.35 -7.13 0.20
C ALA A 238 -23.43 -5.60 0.06
N GLU A 239 -22.31 -4.93 0.05
CA GLU A 239 -22.23 -3.46 -0.01
C GLU A 239 -22.34 -2.92 -1.45
N GLY A 240 -21.74 -3.63 -2.41
CA GLY A 240 -21.73 -3.19 -3.82
C GLY A 240 -20.63 -2.18 -4.13
N VAL A 241 -20.87 -1.35 -5.13
CA VAL A 241 -19.92 -0.32 -5.59
C VAL A 241 -20.00 0.90 -4.67
N MET A 242 -18.87 1.28 -4.10
CA MET A 242 -18.73 2.43 -3.22
C MET A 242 -17.96 3.57 -3.91
N LEU A 243 -18.07 4.79 -3.39
CA LEU A 243 -17.40 5.97 -3.97
C LEU A 243 -15.88 5.78 -4.16
N ASN A 244 -15.21 5.14 -3.20
CA ASN A 244 -13.78 4.87 -3.35
C ASN A 244 -13.50 3.82 -4.44
N THR A 245 -14.39 2.85 -4.62
CA THR A 245 -14.31 1.88 -5.72
C THR A 245 -14.40 2.57 -7.08
N GLU A 246 -15.30 3.55 -7.21
CA GLU A 246 -15.44 4.38 -8.42
C GLU A 246 -14.17 5.18 -8.70
N ARG A 247 -13.61 5.85 -7.67
CA ARG A 247 -12.36 6.63 -7.79
C ARG A 247 -11.17 5.77 -8.22
N LEU A 248 -11.02 4.59 -7.62
CA LEU A 248 -9.95 3.65 -7.96
C LEU A 248 -10.13 3.06 -9.37
N LEU A 249 -11.39 2.77 -9.77
CA LEU A 249 -11.70 2.32 -11.11
C LEU A 249 -11.35 3.39 -12.17
N LYS A 250 -11.76 4.65 -11.93
CA LYS A 250 -11.41 5.78 -12.78
C LYS A 250 -9.90 5.90 -12.94
N HIS A 251 -9.15 5.80 -11.84
CA HIS A 251 -7.69 5.89 -11.86
C HIS A 251 -7.05 4.73 -12.64
N ALA A 252 -7.51 3.49 -12.43
CA ALA A 252 -7.01 2.32 -13.16
C ALA A 252 -7.24 2.45 -14.68
N LEU A 253 -8.39 3.00 -15.11
CA LEU A 253 -8.68 3.27 -16.51
C LEU A 253 -7.79 4.38 -17.09
N GLN A 254 -7.55 5.46 -16.33
CA GLN A 254 -6.64 6.54 -16.73
C GLN A 254 -5.20 6.06 -16.90
N GLU A 255 -4.73 5.15 -16.06
CA GLU A 255 -3.40 4.51 -16.19
C GLU A 255 -3.38 3.34 -17.19
N ARG A 256 -4.47 3.12 -17.93
CA ARG A 256 -4.62 2.12 -19.01
C ARG A 256 -4.34 0.68 -18.55
N LEU A 257 -4.72 0.32 -17.33
CA LEU A 257 -4.60 -1.05 -16.83
C LEU A 257 -5.66 -1.98 -17.39
N ALA A 258 -5.30 -3.25 -17.57
CA ALA A 258 -6.29 -4.29 -17.83
C ALA A 258 -7.12 -4.55 -16.57
N LEU A 259 -8.45 -4.46 -16.69
CA LEU A 259 -9.37 -4.56 -15.56
C LEU A 259 -9.97 -5.96 -15.45
N THR A 260 -9.93 -6.53 -14.25
CA THR A 260 -10.68 -7.71 -13.83
C THR A 260 -11.41 -7.43 -12.54
N VAL A 261 -12.49 -8.13 -12.27
CA VAL A 261 -13.33 -7.89 -11.09
C VAL A 261 -13.45 -9.16 -10.25
N CYS A 262 -13.30 -9.01 -8.94
CA CYS A 262 -13.55 -10.05 -7.96
C CYS A 262 -14.70 -9.60 -7.05
N ILE A 263 -15.88 -10.26 -7.17
CA ILE A 263 -16.99 -10.04 -6.25
C ILE A 263 -16.77 -10.93 -5.04
N ASN A 264 -16.32 -10.32 -3.95
CA ASN A 264 -15.93 -11.01 -2.72
C ASN A 264 -17.08 -11.05 -1.70
N LYS A 265 -16.92 -11.87 -0.68
CA LYS A 265 -17.87 -12.05 0.43
C LYS A 265 -19.29 -12.47 -0.01
N ILE A 266 -19.38 -13.38 -0.97
CA ILE A 266 -20.68 -13.95 -1.39
C ILE A 266 -21.40 -14.68 -0.26
N ASP A 267 -20.68 -15.16 0.75
CA ASP A 267 -21.19 -15.76 1.99
C ASP A 267 -22.13 -14.81 2.74
N ARG A 268 -21.86 -13.49 2.73
CA ARG A 268 -22.72 -12.49 3.38
C ARG A 268 -24.15 -12.46 2.79
N LEU A 269 -24.29 -12.77 1.50
CA LEU A 269 -25.61 -12.85 0.87
C LEU A 269 -26.46 -13.98 1.48
N VAL A 270 -25.79 -15.08 1.87
CA VAL A 270 -26.43 -16.28 2.42
C VAL A 270 -26.60 -16.16 3.93
N LEU A 271 -25.51 -15.85 4.65
CA LEU A 271 -25.43 -15.92 6.11
C LEU A 271 -25.97 -14.68 6.81
N GLU A 272 -25.63 -13.49 6.31
CA GLU A 272 -25.99 -12.21 6.91
C GLU A 272 -27.31 -11.67 6.36
N LEU A 273 -27.38 -11.46 5.04
CA LEU A 273 -28.55 -10.89 4.39
C LEU A 273 -29.68 -11.90 4.19
N LYS A 274 -29.37 -13.20 4.24
CA LYS A 274 -30.35 -14.30 4.08
C LYS A 274 -31.22 -14.13 2.84
N LEU A 275 -30.63 -13.65 1.74
CA LEU A 275 -31.36 -13.42 0.50
C LEU A 275 -31.73 -14.74 -0.18
N PRO A 276 -32.94 -14.84 -0.77
CA PRO A 276 -33.24 -15.92 -1.67
C PRO A 276 -32.26 -15.98 -2.86
N PRO A 277 -31.94 -17.14 -3.42
CA PRO A 277 -31.00 -17.31 -4.53
C PRO A 277 -31.27 -16.39 -5.73
N LEU A 278 -32.56 -16.13 -5.99
CA LEU A 278 -33.00 -15.26 -7.09
C LEU A 278 -32.58 -13.81 -6.85
N ASP A 279 -32.79 -13.28 -5.63
CA ASP A 279 -32.46 -11.92 -5.27
C ASP A 279 -30.94 -11.73 -5.17
N ALA A 280 -30.24 -12.74 -4.68
CA ALA A 280 -28.78 -12.76 -4.69
C ALA A 280 -28.21 -12.68 -6.11
N TYR A 281 -28.79 -13.41 -7.08
CA TYR A 281 -28.41 -13.31 -8.50
C TYR A 281 -28.61 -11.89 -9.04
N TYR A 282 -29.77 -11.27 -8.76
CA TYR A 282 -30.02 -9.89 -9.22
C TYR A 282 -29.08 -8.89 -8.59
N LYS A 283 -28.73 -9.05 -7.32
CA LYS A 283 -27.77 -8.19 -6.66
C LYS A 283 -26.38 -8.31 -7.30
N LEU A 284 -25.89 -9.52 -7.54
CA LEU A 284 -24.62 -9.75 -8.25
C LEU A 284 -24.63 -9.15 -9.67
N ARG A 285 -25.73 -9.31 -10.37
CA ARG A 285 -25.92 -8.74 -11.71
C ARG A 285 -25.90 -7.21 -11.68
N HIS A 286 -26.57 -6.59 -10.72
CA HIS A 286 -26.61 -5.13 -10.55
C HIS A 286 -25.23 -4.55 -10.32
N ILE A 287 -24.42 -5.15 -9.46
CA ILE A 287 -23.02 -4.73 -9.21
C ILE A 287 -22.21 -4.73 -10.53
N ILE A 288 -22.34 -5.77 -11.34
CA ILE A 288 -21.63 -5.86 -12.63
C ILE A 288 -22.14 -4.80 -13.62
N GLU A 289 -23.44 -4.56 -13.68
CA GLU A 289 -24.04 -3.54 -14.54
C GLU A 289 -23.60 -2.14 -14.12
N GLU A 290 -23.51 -1.85 -12.83
CA GLU A 290 -23.03 -0.60 -12.28
C GLU A 290 -21.54 -0.36 -12.61
N ILE A 291 -20.66 -1.36 -12.42
CA ILE A 291 -19.27 -1.30 -12.83
C ILE A 291 -19.13 -1.01 -14.34
N ASN A 292 -19.93 -1.68 -15.16
CA ASN A 292 -19.91 -1.44 -16.61
C ASN A 292 -20.40 -0.04 -16.97
N GLY A 293 -21.36 0.50 -16.22
CA GLY A 293 -21.81 1.89 -16.36
C GLY A 293 -20.68 2.88 -16.08
N LEU A 294 -19.89 2.63 -15.03
CA LEU A 294 -18.73 3.45 -14.69
C LEU A 294 -17.59 3.32 -15.73
N ILE A 295 -17.36 2.10 -16.24
CA ILE A 295 -16.38 1.87 -17.32
C ILE A 295 -16.78 2.68 -18.57
N ALA A 296 -18.05 2.66 -18.93
CA ALA A 296 -18.56 3.43 -20.07
C ALA A 296 -18.42 4.96 -19.87
N LEU A 297 -18.54 5.41 -18.60
CA LEU A 297 -18.45 6.83 -18.26
C LEU A 297 -17.01 7.36 -18.31
N TYR A 298 -16.03 6.56 -17.82
CA TYR A 298 -14.64 6.99 -17.62
C TYR A 298 -13.65 6.48 -18.67
N SER A 299 -14.08 5.63 -19.60
CA SER A 299 -13.20 5.12 -20.67
C SER A 299 -13.07 6.14 -21.79
N ASP A 300 -11.84 6.52 -22.12
CA ASP A 300 -11.54 7.41 -23.27
C ASP A 300 -11.53 6.65 -24.60
N SER A 301 -11.70 5.33 -24.59
CA SER A 301 -11.67 4.50 -25.79
C SER A 301 -13.06 4.40 -26.46
N GLU A 302 -13.11 4.42 -27.79
CA GLU A 302 -14.35 4.18 -28.55
C GLU A 302 -14.97 2.79 -28.29
N ASN A 303 -14.13 1.82 -27.85
CA ASN A 303 -14.55 0.47 -27.51
C ASN A 303 -14.07 0.09 -26.11
N PRO A 304 -14.83 0.43 -25.07
CA PRO A 304 -14.45 0.09 -23.68
C PRO A 304 -14.50 -1.44 -23.45
N SER A 305 -13.51 -1.93 -22.71
CA SER A 305 -13.46 -3.35 -22.30
C SER A 305 -14.42 -3.61 -21.14
N PHE A 306 -15.64 -4.01 -21.42
CA PHE A 306 -16.63 -4.35 -20.41
C PHE A 306 -16.29 -5.63 -19.64
N VAL A 307 -16.77 -5.71 -18.41
CA VAL A 307 -16.62 -6.87 -17.54
C VAL A 307 -17.89 -7.74 -17.58
N SER A 308 -17.70 -9.03 -17.70
CA SER A 308 -18.80 -9.99 -17.68
C SER A 308 -18.32 -11.37 -17.23
N PRO A 309 -19.05 -12.06 -16.36
CA PRO A 309 -18.72 -13.42 -15.97
C PRO A 309 -18.60 -14.37 -17.19
N ALA A 310 -19.42 -14.17 -18.22
CA ALA A 310 -19.38 -14.96 -19.45
C ALA A 310 -18.09 -14.80 -20.25
N LEU A 311 -17.45 -13.63 -20.18
CA LEU A 311 -16.11 -13.38 -20.75
C LEU A 311 -15.01 -14.05 -19.93
N GLY A 312 -15.23 -14.24 -18.62
CA GLY A 312 -14.30 -14.85 -17.69
C GLY A 312 -13.39 -13.85 -16.98
N ASN A 313 -13.65 -12.53 -17.09
CA ASN A 313 -12.95 -11.46 -16.40
C ASN A 313 -13.62 -11.03 -15.08
N VAL A 314 -14.58 -11.81 -14.60
CA VAL A 314 -15.22 -11.67 -13.30
C VAL A 314 -15.13 -13.00 -12.55
N CYS A 315 -14.65 -12.97 -11.31
CA CYS A 315 -14.69 -14.08 -10.38
C CYS A 315 -15.59 -13.76 -9.17
N PHE A 316 -16.08 -14.81 -8.55
CA PHE A 316 -16.87 -14.76 -7.33
C PHE A 316 -16.07 -15.40 -6.21
N ALA A 317 -15.98 -14.75 -5.08
CA ALA A 317 -15.13 -15.21 -3.97
C ALA A 317 -15.79 -15.03 -2.60
N SER A 318 -15.36 -15.84 -1.66
CA SER A 318 -15.48 -15.61 -0.23
C SER A 318 -14.13 -15.92 0.39
N SER A 319 -13.35 -14.86 0.64
CA SER A 319 -12.01 -15.01 1.21
C SER A 319 -12.02 -15.57 2.64
N GLU A 320 -13.10 -15.37 3.40
CA GLU A 320 -13.29 -15.96 4.74
C GLU A 320 -13.33 -17.49 4.69
N TYR A 321 -14.04 -18.07 3.71
CA TYR A 321 -14.25 -19.50 3.58
C TYR A 321 -13.42 -20.17 2.48
N ASN A 322 -12.42 -19.47 1.94
CA ASN A 322 -11.56 -19.94 0.84
C ASN A 322 -12.33 -20.40 -0.39
N VAL A 323 -13.37 -19.67 -0.74
CA VAL A 323 -14.19 -19.90 -1.94
C VAL A 323 -13.71 -18.95 -3.03
N CYS A 324 -13.35 -19.46 -4.19
CA CYS A 324 -13.14 -18.65 -5.38
C CYS A 324 -13.44 -19.45 -6.64
N PHE A 325 -14.27 -18.89 -7.51
CA PHE A 325 -14.58 -19.52 -8.78
C PHE A 325 -14.89 -18.51 -9.88
N THR A 326 -14.58 -18.89 -11.08
CA THR A 326 -15.10 -18.30 -12.32
C THR A 326 -16.13 -19.27 -12.92
N LEU A 327 -16.92 -18.81 -13.89
CA LEU A 327 -17.83 -19.71 -14.59
C LEU A 327 -17.08 -20.87 -15.28
N LYS A 328 -15.87 -20.63 -15.75
CA LYS A 328 -15.02 -21.66 -16.39
C LYS A 328 -14.53 -22.69 -15.39
N SER A 329 -14.02 -22.25 -14.22
CA SER A 329 -13.55 -23.17 -13.18
C SER A 329 -14.71 -24.00 -12.62
N PHE A 330 -15.87 -23.40 -12.39
CA PHE A 330 -17.06 -24.10 -11.91
C PHE A 330 -17.60 -25.10 -12.95
N ALA A 331 -17.62 -24.73 -14.23
CA ALA A 331 -17.98 -25.65 -15.31
C ALA A 331 -17.01 -26.84 -15.43
N ALA A 332 -15.71 -26.61 -15.12
CA ALA A 332 -14.72 -27.69 -15.12
C ALA A 332 -14.98 -28.71 -13.99
N LEU A 333 -15.53 -28.31 -12.84
CA LEU A 333 -15.95 -29.23 -11.79
C LEU A 333 -17.03 -30.17 -12.28
N TYR A 334 -18.06 -29.66 -12.98
CA TYR A 334 -19.09 -30.51 -13.59
C TYR A 334 -18.53 -31.43 -14.68
N ALA A 335 -17.58 -30.95 -15.48
CA ALA A 335 -16.95 -31.73 -16.52
C ALA A 335 -16.09 -32.89 -15.98
N ARG A 336 -15.53 -32.78 -14.78
CA ARG A 336 -14.84 -33.90 -14.11
C ARG A 336 -15.77 -35.05 -13.81
N ASN A 337 -17.02 -34.76 -13.40
CA ASN A 337 -18.03 -35.76 -13.08
C ASN A 337 -18.79 -36.26 -14.33
N HIS A 338 -18.80 -35.43 -15.40
CA HIS A 338 -19.49 -35.71 -16.65
C HIS A 338 -18.59 -35.53 -17.86
N PRO A 339 -17.79 -36.52 -18.27
CA PRO A 339 -16.78 -36.40 -19.33
C PRO A 339 -17.32 -35.98 -20.71
N THR A 340 -18.63 -36.17 -20.95
CA THR A 340 -19.28 -35.75 -22.19
C THR A 340 -19.61 -34.26 -22.27
N LEU A 341 -19.46 -33.53 -21.15
CA LEU A 341 -19.78 -32.11 -21.05
C LEU A 341 -18.61 -31.27 -21.52
N ASN A 342 -18.83 -30.38 -22.49
CA ASN A 342 -17.85 -29.41 -22.88
C ASN A 342 -17.89 -28.19 -21.88
N ALA A 343 -16.88 -28.10 -21.01
CA ALA A 343 -16.82 -27.10 -19.96
C ALA A 343 -16.87 -25.63 -20.49
N THR A 344 -16.25 -25.36 -21.64
CA THR A 344 -16.22 -24.00 -22.21
C THR A 344 -17.57 -23.55 -22.75
N GLU A 345 -18.30 -24.45 -23.41
CA GLU A 345 -19.64 -24.20 -23.90
C GLU A 345 -20.68 -24.15 -22.78
N PHE A 346 -20.49 -24.94 -21.74
CA PHE A 346 -21.33 -24.91 -20.55
C PHE A 346 -21.13 -23.58 -19.78
N ALA A 347 -19.90 -23.14 -19.56
CA ALA A 347 -19.59 -21.87 -18.88
C ALA A 347 -20.33 -20.69 -19.53
N LYS A 348 -20.35 -20.59 -20.87
CA LYS A 348 -21.05 -19.50 -21.59
C LYS A 348 -22.56 -19.47 -21.33
N ARG A 349 -23.13 -20.60 -20.91
CA ARG A 349 -24.59 -20.75 -20.66
C ARG A 349 -24.97 -20.63 -19.19
N LEU A 350 -24.01 -20.46 -18.32
CA LEU A 350 -24.25 -20.32 -16.88
C LEU A 350 -24.61 -18.87 -16.45
N TRP A 351 -24.42 -17.88 -17.31
CA TRP A 351 -24.73 -16.48 -16.98
C TRP A 351 -25.75 -15.87 -17.92
N GLY A 352 -26.62 -15.01 -17.37
CA GLY A 352 -27.67 -14.33 -18.12
C GLY A 352 -29.05 -14.98 -17.98
N ASP A 353 -29.94 -14.59 -18.87
CA ASP A 353 -31.34 -15.16 -18.90
C ASP A 353 -31.38 -16.48 -19.67
N VAL A 354 -30.72 -17.47 -19.13
CA VAL A 354 -30.64 -18.83 -19.66
C VAL A 354 -31.25 -19.81 -18.64
N TYR A 355 -32.10 -20.70 -19.11
CA TYR A 355 -32.79 -21.67 -18.30
C TYR A 355 -32.47 -23.09 -18.79
N PHE A 356 -32.34 -24.04 -17.89
CA PHE A 356 -32.14 -25.43 -18.21
C PHE A 356 -33.46 -26.17 -18.17
N ASN A 357 -33.72 -26.94 -19.20
CA ASN A 357 -34.88 -27.83 -19.24
C ASN A 357 -34.42 -29.26 -18.98
N SER A 358 -34.69 -29.76 -17.79
CA SER A 358 -34.31 -31.13 -17.36
C SER A 358 -34.90 -32.23 -18.23
N LYS A 359 -36.14 -32.05 -18.78
CA LYS A 359 -36.80 -33.05 -19.64
C LYS A 359 -36.14 -33.21 -21.00
N THR A 360 -35.73 -32.06 -21.62
CA THR A 360 -35.10 -32.06 -22.96
C THR A 360 -33.56 -31.99 -22.89
N ARG A 361 -33.00 -31.79 -21.71
CA ARG A 361 -31.56 -31.57 -21.47
C ARG A 361 -30.96 -30.48 -22.35
N LYS A 362 -31.75 -29.42 -22.62
CA LYS A 362 -31.34 -28.27 -23.45
C LYS A 362 -31.47 -26.95 -22.70
N PHE A 363 -30.57 -26.03 -23.02
CA PHE A 363 -30.64 -24.66 -22.53
C PHE A 363 -31.55 -23.81 -23.41
N THR A 364 -32.43 -23.02 -22.81
CA THR A 364 -33.39 -22.13 -23.49
C THR A 364 -33.32 -20.74 -22.94
N LYS A 365 -33.59 -19.73 -23.79
CA LYS A 365 -33.67 -18.32 -23.37
C LYS A 365 -35.01 -17.97 -22.72
N LYS A 366 -36.04 -18.82 -22.91
CA LYS A 366 -37.37 -18.62 -22.30
C LYS A 366 -37.56 -19.68 -21.21
N PRO A 367 -38.19 -19.33 -20.08
CA PRO A 367 -38.42 -20.26 -19.00
C PRO A 367 -39.34 -21.41 -19.52
N PRO A 368 -38.95 -22.66 -19.32
CA PRO A 368 -39.78 -23.80 -19.75
C PRO A 368 -41.08 -23.96 -18.93
N HIS A 369 -41.11 -23.42 -17.71
CA HIS A 369 -42.28 -23.36 -16.82
C HIS A 369 -42.13 -22.17 -15.86
N ASN A 370 -43.21 -21.74 -15.19
CA ASN A 370 -43.24 -20.55 -14.35
C ASN A 370 -42.30 -20.60 -13.13
N THR A 371 -41.91 -21.79 -12.70
CA THR A 371 -40.98 -22.01 -11.56
C THR A 371 -39.55 -22.32 -12.01
N ALA A 372 -39.25 -22.21 -13.32
CA ALA A 372 -37.90 -22.47 -13.81
C ALA A 372 -36.93 -21.43 -13.35
N GLN A 373 -35.81 -21.87 -12.77
CA GLN A 373 -34.76 -21.02 -12.31
C GLN A 373 -33.72 -20.79 -13.43
N ARG A 374 -32.95 -19.67 -13.31
CA ARG A 374 -31.84 -19.41 -14.21
C ARG A 374 -30.72 -20.41 -13.98
N SER A 375 -29.97 -20.73 -15.03
CA SER A 375 -28.86 -21.67 -14.97
C SER A 375 -27.80 -21.32 -13.91
N PHE A 376 -27.49 -20.03 -13.69
CA PHE A 376 -26.57 -19.60 -12.62
C PHE A 376 -27.10 -19.97 -11.23
N ILE A 377 -28.40 -19.82 -11.01
CA ILE A 377 -29.04 -20.15 -9.74
C ILE A 377 -29.02 -21.67 -9.53
N GLU A 378 -29.52 -22.42 -10.51
CA GLU A 378 -29.70 -23.88 -10.43
C GLU A 378 -28.36 -24.63 -10.28
N PHE A 379 -27.31 -24.20 -11.02
CA PHE A 379 -26.03 -24.92 -11.04
C PHE A 379 -24.97 -24.38 -10.11
N ILE A 380 -25.05 -23.11 -9.66
CA ILE A 380 -24.02 -22.49 -8.85
C ILE A 380 -24.56 -22.06 -7.47
N LEU A 381 -25.57 -21.19 -7.43
CA LEU A 381 -26.04 -20.65 -6.15
C LEU A 381 -26.72 -21.71 -5.28
N GLU A 382 -27.63 -22.55 -5.83
CA GLU A 382 -28.31 -23.57 -5.03
C GLU A 382 -27.35 -24.57 -4.38
N PRO A 383 -26.36 -25.17 -5.09
CA PRO A 383 -25.36 -26.01 -4.44
C PRO A 383 -24.60 -25.30 -3.31
N LEU A 384 -24.18 -24.05 -3.53
CA LEU A 384 -23.49 -23.26 -2.49
C LEU A 384 -24.43 -23.01 -1.29
N TYR A 385 -25.67 -22.58 -1.52
CA TYR A 385 -26.65 -22.37 -0.46
C TYR A 385 -26.92 -23.65 0.34
N LYS A 386 -26.98 -24.81 -0.32
CA LYS A 386 -27.12 -26.11 0.34
C LYS A 386 -25.95 -26.40 1.25
N ILE A 387 -24.70 -26.20 0.78
CA ILE A 387 -23.48 -26.39 1.60
C ILE A 387 -23.53 -25.49 2.82
N PHE A 388 -23.75 -24.17 2.64
CA PHE A 388 -23.82 -23.22 3.74
C PHE A 388 -24.93 -23.55 4.74
N ALA A 389 -26.12 -23.86 4.25
CA ALA A 389 -27.27 -24.19 5.09
C ALA A 389 -27.07 -25.47 5.91
N GLN A 390 -26.48 -26.50 5.32
CA GLN A 390 -26.28 -27.81 5.98
C GLN A 390 -25.16 -27.71 7.03
N VAL A 391 -24.04 -27.06 6.70
CA VAL A 391 -22.92 -26.92 7.67
C VAL A 391 -23.31 -26.03 8.85
N VAL A 392 -24.17 -25.01 8.65
CA VAL A 392 -24.61 -24.12 9.72
C VAL A 392 -25.79 -24.70 10.50
N GLY A 393 -26.68 -25.46 9.86
CA GLY A 393 -27.96 -25.91 10.44
C GLY A 393 -27.90 -27.27 11.10
N ASP A 394 -27.37 -28.30 10.44
CA ASP A 394 -27.49 -29.68 10.92
C ASP A 394 -26.31 -30.54 10.45
N VAL A 395 -25.24 -30.52 11.27
CA VAL A 395 -23.99 -31.22 10.97
C VAL A 395 -24.10 -32.73 11.13
N ASP A 396 -24.92 -33.21 12.06
CA ASP A 396 -24.88 -34.61 12.50
C ASP A 396 -25.73 -35.54 11.61
N THR A 397 -26.83 -35.06 11.03
CA THR A 397 -27.79 -35.94 10.36
C THR A 397 -27.78 -35.81 8.85
N THR A 398 -27.81 -34.62 8.29
CA THR A 398 -28.01 -34.39 6.86
C THR A 398 -26.72 -33.99 6.11
N LEU A 399 -25.70 -33.49 6.82
CA LEU A 399 -24.43 -33.07 6.21
C LEU A 399 -23.71 -34.26 5.52
N PRO A 400 -23.59 -35.48 6.15
CA PRO A 400 -22.92 -36.61 5.52
C PRO A 400 -23.52 -36.97 4.17
N ASP A 401 -24.86 -36.99 4.08
CA ASP A 401 -25.57 -37.35 2.83
C ASP A 401 -25.30 -36.35 1.71
N VAL A 402 -25.30 -35.05 2.03
CA VAL A 402 -24.99 -33.97 1.07
C VAL A 402 -23.53 -34.01 0.63
N LEU A 403 -22.62 -34.33 1.54
CA LEU A 403 -21.18 -34.44 1.23
C LEU A 403 -20.93 -35.66 0.31
N ASP A 404 -21.61 -36.77 0.54
CA ASP A 404 -21.53 -37.95 -0.33
C ASP A 404 -22.09 -37.67 -1.74
N GLU A 405 -23.21 -36.91 -1.86
CA GLU A 405 -23.71 -36.42 -3.14
C GLU A 405 -22.69 -35.54 -3.89
N LEU A 406 -21.93 -34.73 -3.17
CA LEU A 406 -20.88 -33.87 -3.72
C LEU A 406 -19.55 -34.59 -3.94
N GLY A 407 -19.44 -35.86 -3.47
CA GLY A 407 -18.20 -36.64 -3.55
C GLY A 407 -17.11 -36.19 -2.57
N ILE A 408 -17.47 -35.51 -1.50
CA ILE A 408 -16.54 -35.03 -0.46
C ILE A 408 -16.53 -36.00 0.72
N ARG A 409 -15.35 -36.46 1.11
CA ARG A 409 -15.18 -37.31 2.29
C ARG A 409 -14.49 -36.52 3.42
N LEU A 410 -15.13 -36.52 4.58
CA LEU A 410 -14.58 -35.94 5.82
C LEU A 410 -14.29 -37.07 6.82
N THR A 411 -13.28 -36.87 7.65
CA THR A 411 -12.99 -37.75 8.78
C THR A 411 -13.90 -37.40 9.97
N SER A 412 -14.11 -38.36 10.89
CA SER A 412 -14.95 -38.11 12.08
C SER A 412 -14.41 -37.05 13.01
N GLU A 413 -13.12 -36.75 12.95
CA GLU A 413 -12.49 -35.66 13.71
C GLU A 413 -12.76 -34.31 13.05
N GLU A 414 -12.71 -34.23 11.73
CA GLU A 414 -13.01 -33.02 10.96
C GLU A 414 -14.48 -32.59 11.12
N MET A 415 -15.41 -33.53 11.22
CA MET A 415 -16.83 -33.24 11.45
C MET A 415 -17.10 -32.61 12.83
N LYS A 416 -16.22 -32.81 13.81
CA LYS A 416 -16.34 -32.23 15.15
C LYS A 416 -15.75 -30.81 15.28
N MET A 417 -15.21 -30.26 14.18
CA MET A 417 -14.68 -28.90 14.17
C MET A 417 -15.78 -27.85 14.38
N ASN A 418 -15.38 -26.64 14.81
CA ASN A 418 -16.26 -25.49 14.84
C ASN A 418 -16.81 -25.18 13.44
N ILE A 419 -17.98 -24.55 13.39
CA ILE A 419 -18.71 -24.25 12.13
C ILE A 419 -17.84 -23.51 11.10
N ARG A 420 -17.08 -22.49 11.50
CA ARG A 420 -16.25 -21.69 10.57
C ARG A 420 -15.11 -22.50 9.95
N PRO A 421 -14.25 -23.17 10.71
CA PRO A 421 -13.23 -24.07 10.15
C PRO A 421 -13.81 -25.18 9.30
N LEU A 422 -14.92 -25.80 9.76
CA LEU A 422 -15.58 -26.88 9.02
C LEU A 422 -16.08 -26.36 7.66
N LEU A 423 -16.76 -25.21 7.63
CA LEU A 423 -17.25 -24.63 6.38
C LEU A 423 -16.10 -24.29 5.42
N ARG A 424 -15.00 -23.73 5.95
CA ARG A 424 -13.79 -23.47 5.16
C ARG A 424 -13.22 -24.76 4.56
N LEU A 425 -13.12 -25.83 5.35
CA LEU A 425 -12.63 -27.13 4.90
C LEU A 425 -13.52 -27.73 3.81
N VAL A 426 -14.84 -27.72 4.02
CA VAL A 426 -15.82 -28.24 3.04
C VAL A 426 -15.73 -27.46 1.74
N CYS A 427 -15.73 -26.14 1.80
CA CYS A 427 -15.64 -25.29 0.62
C CYS A 427 -14.31 -25.50 -0.14
N THR A 428 -13.19 -25.62 0.57
CA THR A 428 -11.88 -25.87 -0.04
C THR A 428 -11.86 -27.23 -0.75
N ARG A 429 -12.45 -28.28 -0.14
CA ARG A 429 -12.55 -29.61 -0.80
C ARG A 429 -13.51 -29.62 -1.97
N PHE A 430 -14.58 -28.82 -1.93
CA PHE A 430 -15.56 -28.74 -3.00
C PHE A 430 -15.04 -28.00 -4.22
N LEU A 431 -14.55 -26.78 -4.04
CA LEU A 431 -14.13 -25.90 -5.12
C LEU A 431 -12.64 -26.04 -5.47
N GLY A 432 -11.85 -26.56 -4.56
CA GLY A 432 -10.40 -26.58 -4.65
C GLY A 432 -9.80 -25.25 -4.23
N ASP A 433 -8.55 -25.06 -4.62
CA ASP A 433 -7.78 -23.87 -4.32
C ASP A 433 -8.23 -22.65 -5.14
N MET A 434 -7.60 -21.47 -4.90
CA MET A 434 -7.90 -20.19 -5.56
C MET A 434 -7.56 -20.17 -7.08
N CYS A 435 -7.42 -21.32 -7.72
CA CYS A 435 -7.06 -21.44 -9.14
C CYS A 435 -7.97 -20.64 -10.08
N GLY A 436 -9.24 -20.45 -9.71
CA GLY A 436 -10.17 -19.64 -10.50
C GLY A 436 -9.74 -18.17 -10.62
N LEU A 437 -9.18 -17.59 -9.55
CA LEU A 437 -8.61 -16.23 -9.57
C LEU A 437 -7.34 -16.19 -10.42
N VAL A 438 -6.47 -17.19 -10.25
CA VAL A 438 -5.21 -17.29 -11.03
C VAL A 438 -5.54 -17.41 -12.52
N ASP A 439 -6.46 -18.28 -12.91
CA ASP A 439 -6.92 -18.43 -14.30
C ASP A 439 -7.45 -17.12 -14.88
N MET A 440 -8.24 -16.38 -14.11
CA MET A 440 -8.75 -15.07 -14.51
C MET A 440 -7.61 -14.08 -14.75
N CYS A 441 -6.69 -13.98 -13.81
CA CYS A 441 -5.54 -13.08 -13.91
C CYS A 441 -4.65 -13.44 -15.11
N VAL A 442 -4.34 -14.72 -15.29
CA VAL A 442 -3.51 -15.19 -16.41
C VAL A 442 -4.15 -14.92 -17.76
N ALA A 443 -5.48 -15.08 -17.86
CA ALA A 443 -6.22 -14.93 -19.12
C ALA A 443 -6.45 -13.47 -19.53
N HIS A 444 -6.66 -12.58 -18.56
CA HIS A 444 -7.12 -11.21 -18.81
C HIS A 444 -6.11 -10.12 -18.44
N VAL A 445 -5.15 -10.38 -17.55
CA VAL A 445 -4.05 -9.47 -17.30
C VAL A 445 -2.92 -9.79 -18.28
N PRO A 446 -2.50 -8.82 -19.10
CA PRO A 446 -1.40 -9.03 -20.04
C PRO A 446 -0.08 -9.25 -19.30
N SER A 447 0.82 -10.00 -19.93
CA SER A 447 2.20 -10.10 -19.43
C SER A 447 2.93 -8.76 -19.64
N PRO A 448 4.04 -8.52 -18.89
CA PRO A 448 4.86 -7.33 -19.09
C PRO A 448 5.24 -7.08 -20.55
N LEU A 449 5.59 -8.14 -21.28
CA LEU A 449 5.94 -8.09 -22.70
C LEU A 449 4.78 -7.58 -23.58
N VAL A 450 3.56 -8.04 -23.34
CA VAL A 450 2.39 -7.65 -24.13
C VAL A 450 1.91 -6.23 -23.78
N HIS A 451 2.03 -5.83 -22.51
CA HIS A 451 1.58 -4.52 -22.04
C HIS A 451 2.62 -3.41 -22.21
N ALA A 452 3.90 -3.74 -22.36
CA ALA A 452 4.99 -2.77 -22.45
C ALA A 452 4.75 -1.63 -23.47
N PRO A 453 4.24 -1.87 -24.69
CA PRO A 453 3.99 -0.77 -25.63
C PRO A 453 3.02 0.30 -25.09
N VAL A 454 1.93 -0.14 -24.45
CA VAL A 454 0.92 0.75 -23.87
C VAL A 454 1.50 1.49 -22.66
N LYS A 455 2.23 0.76 -21.81
CA LYS A 455 2.83 1.31 -20.58
C LYS A 455 3.91 2.33 -20.90
N VAL A 456 4.85 2.02 -21.80
CA VAL A 456 5.93 2.93 -22.19
C VAL A 456 5.37 4.20 -22.83
N GLN A 457 4.41 4.10 -23.75
CA GLN A 457 3.78 5.26 -24.36
C GLN A 457 3.11 6.18 -23.32
N HIS A 458 2.54 5.60 -22.25
CA HIS A 458 1.86 6.36 -21.21
C HIS A 458 2.83 6.97 -20.20
N VAL A 459 3.87 6.24 -19.78
CA VAL A 459 4.71 6.61 -18.63
C VAL A 459 6.03 7.29 -19.04
N TYR A 460 6.60 6.97 -20.19
CA TYR A 460 7.87 7.54 -20.64
C TYR A 460 7.68 8.92 -21.28
N THR A 461 8.58 9.86 -20.97
CA THR A 461 8.52 11.24 -21.51
C THR A 461 9.25 11.42 -22.82
N GLY A 462 10.14 10.49 -23.17
CA GLY A 462 10.91 10.53 -24.40
C GLY A 462 10.15 10.07 -25.64
N PRO A 463 10.75 10.21 -26.83
CA PRO A 463 10.16 9.73 -28.07
C PRO A 463 10.07 8.20 -28.06
N VAL A 464 8.92 7.69 -28.52
CA VAL A 464 8.64 6.24 -28.56
C VAL A 464 9.52 5.51 -29.59
N ASP A 465 9.98 6.23 -30.61
CA ASP A 465 10.83 5.68 -31.67
C ASP A 465 12.32 5.59 -31.29
N SER A 466 12.69 6.06 -30.09
CA SER A 466 14.08 5.98 -29.61
C SER A 466 14.51 4.52 -29.37
N PRO A 467 15.80 4.18 -29.54
CA PRO A 467 16.29 2.84 -29.26
C PRO A 467 15.98 2.40 -27.84
N LEU A 468 16.11 3.29 -26.85
CA LEU A 468 15.75 3.07 -25.45
C LEU A 468 14.28 2.69 -25.28
N ALA A 469 13.37 3.39 -25.98
CA ALA A 469 11.94 3.09 -25.89
C ALA A 469 11.63 1.74 -26.56
N GLN A 470 12.33 1.38 -27.62
CA GLN A 470 12.17 0.07 -28.29
C GLN A 470 12.67 -1.09 -27.41
N ASP A 471 13.80 -0.91 -26.70
CA ASP A 471 14.27 -1.90 -25.71
C ASP A 471 13.23 -2.12 -24.61
N MET A 472 12.62 -1.04 -24.09
CA MET A 472 11.54 -1.12 -23.09
C MET A 472 10.26 -1.77 -23.64
N ILE A 473 9.88 -1.47 -24.89
CA ILE A 473 8.68 -2.04 -25.54
C ILE A 473 8.86 -3.55 -25.74
N ASN A 474 10.08 -3.99 -26.10
CA ASN A 474 10.39 -5.39 -26.29
C ASN A 474 10.68 -6.12 -24.98
N CYS A 475 10.74 -5.39 -23.85
CA CYS A 475 11.10 -5.97 -22.55
C CYS A 475 12.44 -6.77 -22.66
N ASP A 476 13.41 -6.19 -23.36
CA ASP A 476 14.66 -6.85 -23.72
C ASP A 476 15.58 -6.95 -22.49
N PRO A 477 15.97 -8.15 -22.04
CA PRO A 477 16.87 -8.30 -20.90
C PRO A 477 18.32 -7.92 -21.22
N ASP A 478 18.73 -7.95 -22.50
CA ASP A 478 20.07 -7.57 -22.95
C ASP A 478 20.15 -6.11 -23.40
N GLY A 479 19.00 -5.41 -23.42
CA GLY A 479 18.90 -4.00 -23.77
C GLY A 479 19.47 -3.07 -22.68
N ARG A 480 19.36 -1.77 -22.89
CA ARG A 480 19.80 -0.78 -21.91
C ARG A 480 18.93 -0.83 -20.66
N LEU A 481 19.58 -0.69 -19.50
CA LEU A 481 18.89 -0.72 -18.23
C LEU A 481 18.00 0.52 -18.05
N MET A 482 16.70 0.28 -17.86
CA MET A 482 15.71 1.31 -17.50
C MET A 482 14.81 0.78 -16.41
N ILE A 483 14.83 1.42 -15.24
CA ILE A 483 14.01 1.06 -14.08
C ILE A 483 13.19 2.25 -13.66
N HIS A 484 11.90 2.03 -13.44
CA HIS A 484 10.98 3.01 -12.88
C HIS A 484 10.73 2.70 -11.40
N SER A 485 11.09 3.61 -10.52
CA SER A 485 10.80 3.50 -9.08
C SER A 485 9.63 4.38 -8.68
N THR A 486 8.76 3.87 -7.82
CA THR A 486 7.55 4.59 -7.38
C THR A 486 7.39 4.67 -5.88
N LYS A 487 8.11 3.84 -5.13
CA LYS A 487 7.95 3.75 -3.69
C LYS A 487 9.23 3.31 -2.98
N MET A 488 9.36 3.72 -1.72
CA MET A 488 10.46 3.33 -0.86
C MET A 488 9.93 2.72 0.45
N TYR A 489 10.62 1.68 0.93
CA TYR A 489 10.31 1.03 2.19
C TYR A 489 11.47 1.23 3.17
N PRO A 490 11.20 1.52 4.46
CA PRO A 490 12.25 1.63 5.45
C PRO A 490 12.88 0.26 5.73
N THR A 491 14.17 0.23 6.00
CA THR A 491 14.86 -0.93 6.57
C THR A 491 14.35 -1.20 7.99
N GLU A 492 14.69 -2.35 8.57
CA GLU A 492 14.29 -2.69 9.95
C GLU A 492 14.73 -1.64 10.97
N ASP A 493 15.90 -1.06 10.73
CA ASP A 493 16.49 -0.01 11.56
C ASP A 493 15.94 1.39 11.29
N CYS A 494 15.05 1.57 10.30
CA CYS A 494 14.52 2.86 9.87
C CYS A 494 15.59 3.93 9.53
N THR A 495 16.83 3.50 9.29
CA THR A 495 17.96 4.40 8.97
C THR A 495 18.07 4.66 7.47
N LEU A 496 17.85 3.65 6.65
CA LEU A 496 17.92 3.67 5.19
C LEU A 496 16.58 3.25 4.57
N PHE A 497 16.47 3.46 3.27
CA PHE A 497 15.33 3.01 2.50
C PHE A 497 15.76 2.04 1.40
N VAL A 498 14.87 1.10 1.13
CA VAL A 498 14.96 0.20 -0.01
C VAL A 498 13.98 0.68 -1.06
N VAL A 499 14.45 0.84 -2.29
CA VAL A 499 13.67 1.40 -3.39
C VAL A 499 12.96 0.31 -4.15
N LEU A 500 11.64 0.37 -4.26
CA LEU A 500 10.87 -0.52 -5.13
C LEU A 500 10.90 0.01 -6.55
N GLY A 501 11.45 -0.76 -7.46
CA GLY A 501 11.52 -0.46 -8.88
C GLY A 501 10.93 -1.56 -9.75
N ARG A 502 10.47 -1.18 -10.93
CA ARG A 502 10.11 -2.09 -12.01
C ARG A 502 11.16 -1.99 -13.10
N VAL A 503 11.79 -3.10 -13.44
CA VAL A 503 12.74 -3.19 -14.54
C VAL A 503 11.96 -3.22 -15.85
N MET A 504 12.09 -2.15 -16.66
CA MET A 504 11.39 -2.02 -17.94
C MET A 504 12.21 -2.64 -19.09
N SER A 505 13.53 -2.48 -19.07
CA SER A 505 14.48 -3.07 -20.01
C SER A 505 15.83 -3.30 -19.32
N GLY A 506 16.64 -4.15 -19.89
CA GLY A 506 17.94 -4.54 -19.35
C GLY A 506 17.85 -5.52 -18.19
N THR A 507 18.98 -5.85 -17.62
CA THR A 507 19.11 -6.68 -16.42
C THR A 507 19.88 -5.90 -15.37
N LEU A 508 19.32 -5.80 -14.16
CA LEU A 508 19.98 -5.19 -13.02
C LEU A 508 20.80 -6.23 -12.27
N GLU A 509 22.05 -5.92 -11.98
CA GLU A 509 22.95 -6.76 -11.21
C GLU A 509 23.31 -6.14 -9.85
N ALA A 510 23.56 -6.98 -8.85
CA ALA A 510 24.08 -6.53 -7.56
C ALA A 510 25.46 -5.89 -7.72
N ASN A 511 25.74 -4.83 -6.96
CA ASN A 511 26.97 -4.03 -7.03
C ASN A 511 27.23 -3.30 -8.37
N GLN A 512 26.23 -3.23 -9.25
CA GLN A 512 26.30 -2.45 -10.49
C GLN A 512 26.29 -0.95 -10.19
N ARG A 513 27.06 -0.17 -10.96
CA ARG A 513 26.97 1.29 -10.91
C ARG A 513 25.85 1.76 -11.83
N VAL A 514 24.96 2.55 -11.28
CA VAL A 514 23.78 3.08 -11.98
C VAL A 514 23.69 4.60 -11.86
N ARG A 515 23.04 5.21 -12.81
CA ARG A 515 22.69 6.64 -12.79
C ARG A 515 21.24 6.78 -12.36
N VAL A 516 21.01 7.51 -11.27
CA VAL A 516 19.68 7.78 -10.70
C VAL A 516 19.28 9.20 -11.09
N LEU A 517 18.12 9.33 -11.72
CA LEU A 517 17.53 10.59 -12.17
C LEU A 517 16.29 10.87 -11.31
N GLY A 518 16.22 12.06 -10.75
CA GLY A 518 15.06 12.52 -9.98
C GLY A 518 13.92 13.02 -10.86
N GLU A 519 12.87 13.53 -10.23
CA GLU A 519 11.65 13.99 -10.89
C GLU A 519 11.85 15.30 -11.67
N ALA A 520 12.77 16.16 -11.23
CA ALA A 520 13.04 17.44 -11.84
C ALA A 520 14.10 17.39 -12.94
N TYR A 521 14.73 16.24 -13.16
CA TYR A 521 15.78 16.08 -14.18
C TYR A 521 15.30 16.52 -15.56
N SER A 522 16.09 17.36 -16.20
CA SER A 522 15.95 17.74 -17.61
C SER A 522 17.31 17.69 -18.30
N ARG A 523 17.30 17.57 -19.62
CA ARG A 523 18.56 17.57 -20.42
C ARG A 523 19.38 18.86 -20.30
N ALA A 524 18.73 19.97 -19.93
CA ALA A 524 19.37 21.26 -19.72
C ALA A 524 19.90 21.45 -18.31
N ASP A 525 19.47 20.62 -17.36
CA ASP A 525 19.78 20.70 -15.96
C ASP A 525 20.06 19.29 -15.40
N GLU A 526 21.32 19.02 -15.14
CA GLU A 526 21.78 17.73 -14.63
C GLU A 526 21.88 17.71 -13.08
N GLU A 527 21.44 18.73 -12.37
CA GLU A 527 21.55 18.80 -10.92
C GLU A 527 20.88 17.63 -10.22
N ASP A 528 19.77 17.14 -10.78
CA ASP A 528 18.99 16.03 -10.23
C ASP A 528 19.43 14.64 -10.77
N SER A 529 20.72 14.51 -11.06
CA SER A 529 21.34 13.27 -11.53
C SER A 529 22.49 12.85 -10.61
N ARG A 530 22.50 11.61 -10.15
CA ARG A 530 23.56 11.03 -9.31
C ARG A 530 23.97 9.66 -9.77
N ILE A 531 25.27 9.38 -9.72
CA ILE A 531 25.82 8.05 -9.98
C ILE A 531 26.03 7.36 -8.65
N LEU A 532 25.41 6.21 -8.47
CA LEU A 532 25.46 5.42 -7.24
C LEU A 532 25.75 3.96 -7.57
N THR A 533 26.20 3.22 -6.57
CA THR A 533 26.39 1.76 -6.67
C THR A 533 25.20 1.09 -6.01
N VAL A 534 24.57 0.18 -6.72
CA VAL A 534 23.51 -0.70 -6.19
C VAL A 534 24.12 -1.60 -5.13
N GLY A 535 23.43 -1.75 -4.01
CA GLY A 535 23.80 -2.73 -2.99
C GLY A 535 23.21 -4.10 -3.30
N ARG A 536 22.48 -4.66 -2.35
CA ARG A 536 21.78 -5.93 -2.51
C ARG A 536 20.46 -5.75 -3.23
N LEU A 537 20.01 -6.80 -3.89
CA LEU A 537 18.73 -6.88 -4.59
C LEU A 537 17.85 -7.92 -3.92
N TRP A 538 16.55 -7.61 -3.76
CA TRP A 538 15.60 -8.57 -3.19
C TRP A 538 14.28 -8.61 -3.95
N ILE A 539 13.64 -9.78 -3.87
CA ILE A 539 12.20 -9.94 -4.10
C ILE A 539 11.49 -9.76 -2.75
N SER A 540 10.36 -9.08 -2.76
CA SER A 540 9.51 -8.90 -1.57
C SER A 540 8.47 -10.00 -1.46
N GLU A 541 8.45 -10.65 -0.32
CA GLU A 541 7.41 -11.58 0.12
C GLU A 541 6.68 -11.04 1.36
N ALA A 542 6.51 -9.73 1.44
CA ALA A 542 5.93 -8.99 2.56
C ALA A 542 6.69 -9.17 3.88
N ARG A 543 6.60 -10.35 4.51
CA ARG A 543 7.22 -10.64 5.82
C ARG A 543 8.66 -11.07 5.75
N TYR A 544 9.16 -11.46 4.59
CA TYR A 544 10.56 -11.79 4.33
C TYR A 544 10.97 -11.30 2.92
N SER A 545 12.24 -11.33 2.65
CA SER A 545 12.79 -10.94 1.35
C SER A 545 13.78 -11.98 0.85
N ILE A 546 13.76 -12.26 -0.43
CA ILE A 546 14.66 -13.22 -1.08
C ILE A 546 15.74 -12.43 -1.80
N GLU A 547 17.02 -12.65 -1.42
CA GLU A 547 18.15 -11.98 -2.05
C GLU A 547 18.47 -12.60 -3.41
N LEU A 548 18.74 -11.74 -4.38
CA LEU A 548 19.07 -12.11 -5.76
C LEU A 548 20.35 -11.43 -6.23
N ASN A 549 21.05 -12.07 -7.15
CA ASN A 549 22.23 -11.51 -7.78
C ASN A 549 21.87 -10.63 -8.99
N ARG A 550 20.80 -10.97 -9.71
CA ARG A 550 20.34 -10.27 -10.91
C ARG A 550 18.81 -10.28 -11.02
N VAL A 551 18.26 -9.25 -11.67
CA VAL A 551 16.82 -9.14 -11.95
C VAL A 551 16.62 -8.67 -13.39
N PRO A 552 16.02 -9.49 -14.27
CA PRO A 552 15.77 -9.15 -15.67
C PRO A 552 14.50 -8.29 -15.85
N ALA A 553 14.35 -7.75 -17.05
CA ALA A 553 13.21 -6.94 -17.46
C ALA A 553 11.85 -7.62 -17.21
N GLY A 554 10.85 -6.82 -16.85
CA GLY A 554 9.47 -7.25 -16.57
C GLY A 554 9.18 -7.52 -15.10
N ASN A 555 10.18 -7.60 -14.23
CA ASN A 555 10.06 -7.93 -12.81
C ASN A 555 10.06 -6.69 -11.91
N TRP A 556 9.58 -6.88 -10.69
CA TRP A 556 9.75 -5.92 -9.59
C TRP A 556 10.98 -6.29 -8.77
N VAL A 557 11.64 -5.29 -8.24
CA VAL A 557 12.85 -5.45 -7.45
C VAL A 557 12.91 -4.42 -6.33
N LEU A 558 13.40 -4.84 -5.18
CA LEU A 558 13.79 -3.96 -4.09
C LEU A 558 15.31 -3.73 -4.17
N ILE A 559 15.73 -2.48 -4.23
CA ILE A 559 17.11 -2.06 -4.49
C ILE A 559 17.65 -1.30 -3.29
N GLU A 560 18.79 -1.73 -2.77
CA GLU A 560 19.50 -1.07 -1.68
C GLU A 560 20.57 -0.10 -2.22
N GLY A 561 20.89 0.95 -1.45
CA GLY A 561 22.06 1.81 -1.67
C GLY A 561 21.85 3.01 -2.59
N ILE A 562 20.66 3.17 -3.17
CA ILE A 562 20.36 4.24 -4.13
C ILE A 562 19.32 5.26 -3.61
N ASP A 563 18.88 5.15 -2.37
CA ASP A 563 17.76 5.92 -1.81
C ASP A 563 18.06 7.41 -1.58
N ARG A 564 19.34 7.79 -1.43
CA ARG A 564 19.73 9.14 -1.01
C ARG A 564 19.16 10.26 -1.88
N PRO A 565 19.33 10.26 -3.21
CA PRO A 565 18.82 11.33 -4.09
C PRO A 565 17.32 11.23 -4.34
N ILE A 566 16.68 10.08 -4.07
CA ILE A 566 15.29 9.84 -4.41
C ILE A 566 14.39 10.47 -3.34
N VAL A 567 13.45 11.30 -3.78
CA VAL A 567 12.44 11.91 -2.89
C VAL A 567 11.12 11.15 -2.98
N LYS A 568 10.58 10.93 -4.17
CA LYS A 568 9.32 10.20 -4.41
C LYS A 568 9.51 9.14 -5.50
N THR A 569 9.64 9.57 -6.75
CA THR A 569 9.86 8.69 -7.89
C THR A 569 11.23 8.94 -8.51
N SER A 570 11.75 7.95 -9.22
CA SER A 570 13.00 8.11 -9.96
C SER A 570 13.06 7.23 -11.19
N THR A 571 13.95 7.60 -12.10
CA THR A 571 14.37 6.78 -13.23
C THR A 571 15.79 6.34 -13.01
N ILE A 572 16.04 5.04 -13.07
CA ILE A 572 17.37 4.45 -12.86
C ILE A 572 17.84 3.85 -14.18
N THR A 573 19.04 4.17 -14.59
CA THR A 573 19.63 3.73 -15.86
C THR A 573 21.10 3.37 -15.69
N ASP A 574 21.68 2.74 -16.70
CA ASP A 574 23.10 2.46 -16.76
C ASP A 574 23.96 3.73 -16.97
N LEU A 575 25.29 3.57 -16.95
CA LEU A 575 26.23 4.69 -17.10
C LEU A 575 26.48 5.09 -18.57
N ILE A 576 25.97 4.33 -19.52
CA ILE A 576 26.17 4.61 -20.93
C ILE A 576 25.35 5.86 -21.26
N ALA A 577 26.04 6.98 -21.34
CA ALA A 577 25.41 8.25 -21.69
C ALA A 577 24.82 8.16 -23.11
N SER A 578 23.50 8.20 -23.20
CA SER A 578 22.83 8.55 -24.43
C SER A 578 22.36 10.01 -24.30
N ASP A 579 22.66 10.81 -25.34
CA ASP A 579 22.18 12.19 -25.42
C ASP A 579 20.62 12.29 -25.43
N ASP A 580 19.93 11.14 -25.50
CA ASP A 580 18.48 11.01 -25.57
C ASP A 580 17.82 10.44 -24.31
N LEU A 581 18.45 10.61 -23.14
CA LEU A 581 17.93 10.12 -21.89
C LEU A 581 16.75 10.98 -21.39
N HIS A 582 15.61 10.33 -21.13
CA HIS A 582 14.41 10.96 -20.58
C HIS A 582 13.92 10.19 -19.34
N ILE A 583 13.20 10.89 -18.49
CA ILE A 583 12.65 10.32 -17.24
C ILE A 583 11.27 9.70 -17.46
N PHE A 584 10.86 8.83 -16.55
CA PHE A 584 9.46 8.45 -16.40
C PHE A 584 8.67 9.58 -15.77
N ARG A 585 7.41 9.73 -16.17
CA ARG A 585 6.52 10.76 -15.63
C ARG A 585 6.31 10.54 -14.14
N PRO A 586 6.41 11.57 -13.30
CA PRO A 586 6.06 11.49 -11.89
C PRO A 586 4.64 10.96 -11.66
N LEU A 587 4.35 10.49 -10.44
CA LEU A 587 3.02 10.02 -10.07
C LEU A 587 2.01 11.18 -10.16
N LYS A 588 0.87 10.92 -10.80
CA LYS A 588 -0.25 11.84 -10.82
C LYS A 588 -1.32 11.34 -9.84
N PHE A 589 -1.59 12.13 -8.82
CA PHE A 589 -2.55 11.79 -7.78
C PHE A 589 -3.92 12.40 -8.13
N ASN A 590 -4.99 11.63 -7.92
CA ASN A 590 -6.37 12.11 -8.06
C ASN A 590 -6.89 12.78 -6.79
N THR A 591 -6.11 12.80 -5.73
CA THR A 591 -6.39 13.44 -4.45
C THR A 591 -5.30 14.47 -4.14
N GLN A 592 -5.65 15.48 -3.36
CA GLN A 592 -4.72 16.52 -2.92
C GLN A 592 -4.55 16.48 -1.41
N SER A 593 -3.40 16.94 -0.92
CA SER A 593 -3.14 17.15 0.49
C SER A 593 -3.84 18.41 0.96
N VAL A 594 -4.99 18.27 1.64
CA VAL A 594 -5.84 19.40 2.04
C VAL A 594 -5.65 19.79 3.50
N ILE A 595 -5.18 18.88 4.36
CA ILE A 595 -4.98 19.13 5.79
C ILE A 595 -3.52 19.43 6.04
N LYS A 596 -3.26 20.47 6.80
CA LYS A 596 -1.93 20.85 7.26
C LYS A 596 -1.84 20.86 8.78
N ILE A 597 -0.73 20.40 9.31
CA ILE A 597 -0.40 20.46 10.73
C ILE A 597 0.99 21.08 10.89
N ALA A 598 1.16 21.95 11.87
CA ALA A 598 2.47 22.45 12.25
C ALA A 598 3.10 21.52 13.30
N VAL A 599 4.39 21.26 13.18
CA VAL A 599 5.15 20.37 14.05
C VAL A 599 6.37 21.05 14.61
N GLU A 600 6.61 20.87 15.91
CA GLU A 600 7.75 21.42 16.63
C GLU A 600 8.32 20.36 17.57
N PRO A 601 9.64 20.28 17.77
CA PRO A 601 10.20 19.42 18.79
C PRO A 601 9.89 20.01 20.19
N VAL A 602 9.65 19.15 21.17
CA VAL A 602 9.47 19.60 22.57
C VAL A 602 10.76 20.29 23.04
N ASN A 603 11.90 19.71 22.71
CA ASN A 603 13.21 20.27 23.00
C ASN A 603 13.79 20.95 21.72
N PRO A 604 14.03 22.26 21.70
CA PRO A 604 14.56 22.94 20.51
C PRO A 604 15.89 22.40 20.01
N SER A 605 16.73 21.83 20.88
CA SER A 605 18.00 21.19 20.51
C SER A 605 17.85 19.95 19.64
N GLU A 606 16.67 19.32 19.64
CA GLU A 606 16.37 18.14 18.82
C GLU A 606 15.81 18.47 17.43
N LEU A 607 15.76 19.74 17.06
CA LEU A 607 15.30 20.18 15.74
C LEU A 607 16.00 19.46 14.57
N PRO A 608 17.32 19.24 14.56
CA PRO A 608 17.97 18.50 13.47
C PRO A 608 17.47 17.06 13.32
N LYS A 609 17.20 16.37 14.43
CA LYS A 609 16.62 15.02 14.42
C LYS A 609 15.20 15.01 13.83
N MET A 610 14.39 16.01 14.21
CA MET A 610 13.06 16.18 13.64
C MET A 610 13.11 16.42 12.13
N LEU A 611 14.03 17.26 11.65
CA LEU A 611 14.19 17.55 10.23
C LEU A 611 14.61 16.31 9.43
N ASP A 612 15.54 15.52 9.96
CA ASP A 612 15.90 14.23 9.34
C ASP A 612 14.70 13.27 9.31
N GLY A 613 13.98 13.18 10.42
CA GLY A 613 12.73 12.39 10.48
C GLY A 613 11.68 12.88 9.48
N LEU A 614 11.48 14.18 9.32
CA LEU A 614 10.55 14.74 8.32
C LEU A 614 10.96 14.37 6.89
N ARG A 615 12.26 14.38 6.57
CA ARG A 615 12.77 13.90 5.27
C ARG A 615 12.46 12.41 5.06
N LYS A 616 12.65 11.59 6.09
CA LYS A 616 12.34 10.14 6.05
C LYS A 616 10.85 9.87 5.88
N VAL A 617 9.99 10.57 6.64
CA VAL A 617 8.53 10.46 6.49
C VAL A 617 8.09 10.90 5.09
N ASN A 618 8.65 12.00 4.58
CA ASN A 618 8.36 12.46 3.23
C ASN A 618 8.70 11.41 2.17
N LYS A 619 9.81 10.67 2.32
CA LYS A 619 10.18 9.55 1.43
C LYS A 619 9.23 8.36 1.55
N SER A 620 8.75 8.06 2.76
CA SER A 620 7.91 6.89 3.05
C SER A 620 6.48 7.00 2.52
N TYR A 621 5.93 8.22 2.46
CA TYR A 621 4.54 8.50 2.07
C TYR A 621 4.49 9.24 0.73
N PRO A 622 3.85 8.69 -0.33
CA PRO A 622 3.93 9.26 -1.68
C PRO A 622 3.39 10.69 -1.81
N LEU A 623 2.26 11.01 -1.18
CA LEU A 623 1.60 12.33 -1.30
C LEU A 623 1.87 13.28 -0.15
N LEU A 624 2.52 12.83 0.92
CA LEU A 624 2.85 13.69 2.05
C LEU A 624 3.82 14.79 1.61
N GLY A 625 3.51 16.02 1.93
CA GLY A 625 4.36 17.19 1.68
C GLY A 625 4.89 17.76 2.99
N THR A 626 6.14 18.20 2.99
CA THR A 626 6.73 18.94 4.11
C THR A 626 7.24 20.26 3.59
N ARG A 627 6.96 21.35 4.30
CA ARG A 627 7.46 22.67 3.96
C ARG A 627 7.67 23.52 5.21
N VAL A 628 8.44 24.58 5.06
CA VAL A 628 8.59 25.62 6.08
C VAL A 628 7.76 26.82 5.65
N GLU A 629 6.86 27.27 6.51
CA GLU A 629 6.07 28.48 6.28
C GLU A 629 6.93 29.74 6.49
N GLU A 630 6.45 30.90 6.05
CA GLU A 630 7.14 32.18 6.26
C GLU A 630 7.32 32.53 7.74
N SER A 631 6.47 31.99 8.61
CA SER A 631 6.58 32.11 10.08
C SER A 631 7.75 31.34 10.67
N GLY A 632 8.40 30.44 9.90
CA GLY A 632 9.42 29.54 10.38
C GLY A 632 8.89 28.20 10.88
N GLU A 633 7.58 27.99 10.90
CA GLU A 633 6.95 26.75 11.32
C GLU A 633 7.17 25.63 10.30
N HIS A 634 7.48 24.44 10.79
CA HIS A 634 7.54 23.24 9.97
C HIS A 634 6.15 22.65 9.81
N VAL A 635 5.66 22.60 8.59
CA VAL A 635 4.30 22.15 8.27
C VAL A 635 4.34 20.84 7.50
N VAL A 636 3.47 19.93 7.90
CA VAL A 636 3.21 18.64 7.22
C VAL A 636 1.84 18.70 6.58
N LEU A 637 1.78 18.36 5.30
CA LEU A 637 0.57 18.34 4.49
C LEU A 637 0.15 16.90 4.22
N GLY A 638 -1.12 16.58 4.44
CA GLY A 638 -1.67 15.24 4.23
C GLY A 638 -3.10 15.23 3.72
N THR A 639 -3.54 14.07 3.32
CA THR A 639 -4.86 13.81 2.72
C THR A 639 -6.00 13.81 3.75
N GLY A 640 -5.71 13.46 4.99
CA GLY A 640 -6.72 13.33 6.04
C GLY A 640 -6.11 13.10 7.42
N GLU A 641 -6.96 13.10 8.46
CA GLU A 641 -6.53 12.98 9.85
C GLU A 641 -5.85 11.63 10.12
N LEU A 642 -6.44 10.52 9.68
CA LEU A 642 -5.85 9.18 9.87
C LEU A 642 -4.48 9.05 9.19
N TYR A 643 -4.31 9.66 8.01
CA TYR A 643 -3.04 9.69 7.29
C TYR A 643 -1.96 10.44 8.07
N LEU A 644 -2.33 11.63 8.58
CA LEU A 644 -1.43 12.44 9.39
C LEU A 644 -1.11 11.80 10.74
N ASP A 645 -2.08 11.14 11.38
CA ASP A 645 -1.84 10.38 12.61
C ASP A 645 -0.82 9.26 12.40
N CYS A 646 -0.97 8.49 11.31
CA CYS A 646 0.03 7.47 10.96
C CYS A 646 1.41 8.08 10.67
N ALA A 647 1.46 9.18 9.92
CA ALA A 647 2.72 9.88 9.61
C ALA A 647 3.39 10.44 10.87
N MET A 648 2.61 10.99 11.81
CA MET A 648 3.13 11.50 13.08
C MET A 648 3.56 10.38 14.02
N HIS A 649 2.86 9.26 14.05
CA HIS A 649 3.30 8.08 14.78
C HIS A 649 4.66 7.60 14.25
N ASP A 650 4.80 7.46 12.92
CA ASP A 650 6.05 7.03 12.29
C ASP A 650 7.18 8.04 12.55
N LEU A 651 6.88 9.35 12.49
CA LEU A 651 7.85 10.40 12.79
C LEU A 651 8.37 10.30 14.24
N ARG A 652 7.46 10.19 15.21
CA ARG A 652 7.81 10.14 16.65
C ARG A 652 8.53 8.87 17.05
N ARG A 653 8.10 7.72 16.53
CA ARG A 653 8.52 6.40 17.03
C ARG A 653 9.54 5.70 16.16
N MET A 654 9.45 5.85 14.83
CA MET A 654 10.29 5.11 13.89
C MET A 654 11.48 5.92 13.39
N TYR A 655 11.29 7.19 13.04
CA TYR A 655 12.29 7.95 12.31
C TYR A 655 13.10 8.95 13.14
N SER A 656 12.47 9.60 14.12
CA SER A 656 13.15 10.63 14.93
C SER A 656 13.41 10.19 16.37
N GLU A 657 12.59 9.30 16.92
CA GLU A 657 12.63 8.85 18.32
C GLU A 657 12.63 10.01 19.33
N ILE A 658 11.83 11.06 19.05
CA ILE A 658 11.71 12.27 19.87
C ILE A 658 10.24 12.60 20.11
N ASP A 659 9.99 13.36 21.17
CA ASP A 659 8.68 13.91 21.44
C ASP A 659 8.46 15.18 20.62
N ILE A 660 7.35 15.18 19.86
CA ILE A 660 7.00 16.25 18.93
C ILE A 660 5.63 16.82 19.31
N LYS A 661 5.60 18.11 19.50
CA LYS A 661 4.37 18.90 19.60
C LYS A 661 3.71 18.99 18.21
N VAL A 662 2.42 18.81 18.16
CA VAL A 662 1.62 18.94 16.95
C VAL A 662 0.53 19.98 17.22
N ALA A 663 0.43 20.97 16.36
CA ALA A 663 -0.64 21.97 16.41
C ALA A 663 -1.96 21.37 15.86
N ASP A 664 -3.05 22.05 16.15
CA ASP A 664 -4.36 21.66 15.65
C ASP A 664 -4.37 21.62 14.11
N PRO A 665 -5.03 20.62 13.50
CA PRO A 665 -5.08 20.51 12.05
C PRO A 665 -5.87 21.65 11.43
N VAL A 666 -5.29 22.26 10.40
CA VAL A 666 -5.90 23.34 9.61
C VAL A 666 -6.19 22.85 8.22
N VAL A 667 -7.37 23.14 7.70
CA VAL A 667 -7.79 22.82 6.35
C VAL A 667 -7.66 24.04 5.46
N ALA A 668 -7.02 23.87 4.29
CA ALA A 668 -7.02 24.90 3.26
C ALA A 668 -8.36 24.88 2.51
N PHE A 669 -9.09 26.00 2.57
CA PHE A 669 -10.32 26.15 1.81
C PHE A 669 -9.99 26.59 0.38
N ALA A 670 -10.67 26.01 -0.60
CA ALA A 670 -10.69 26.53 -1.96
C ALA A 670 -11.70 27.67 -2.03
N GLU A 671 -11.26 28.82 -2.50
CA GLU A 671 -12.12 30.00 -2.69
C GLU A 671 -12.30 30.28 -4.17
N THR A 672 -13.48 30.77 -4.55
CA THR A 672 -13.77 31.17 -5.91
C THR A 672 -14.46 32.54 -5.93
N VAL A 673 -14.35 33.23 -7.05
CA VAL A 673 -15.01 34.48 -7.31
C VAL A 673 -16.30 34.19 -8.07
N VAL A 674 -17.44 34.61 -7.53
CA VAL A 674 -18.77 34.40 -8.16
C VAL A 674 -19.11 35.47 -9.18
N GLU A 675 -18.76 36.74 -8.88
CA GLU A 675 -19.06 37.91 -9.70
C GLU A 675 -17.82 38.82 -9.77
N THR A 676 -17.76 39.64 -10.81
CA THR A 676 -16.71 40.66 -10.94
C THR A 676 -16.72 41.63 -9.78
N SER A 677 -15.55 41.89 -9.19
CA SER A 677 -15.43 42.80 -8.06
C SER A 677 -15.98 44.20 -8.42
N SER A 678 -16.83 44.74 -7.53
CA SER A 678 -17.45 46.06 -7.71
C SER A 678 -16.43 47.21 -7.60
N LEU A 679 -15.32 46.99 -6.93
CA LEU A 679 -14.26 47.97 -6.69
C LEU A 679 -12.94 47.49 -7.28
N LYS A 680 -12.18 48.44 -7.81
CA LYS A 680 -10.76 48.21 -8.17
C LYS A 680 -9.93 48.34 -6.92
N CYS A 681 -9.30 47.24 -6.47
CA CYS A 681 -8.39 47.23 -5.33
C CYS A 681 -7.00 47.67 -5.81
N PHE A 682 -6.29 48.46 -5.00
CA PHE A 682 -4.94 48.85 -5.32
C PHE A 682 -4.04 48.83 -4.10
N ALA A 683 -2.76 48.57 -4.34
CA ALA A 683 -1.70 48.67 -3.36
C ALA A 683 -0.54 49.48 -3.94
N GLU A 684 0.07 50.30 -3.13
CA GLU A 684 1.23 51.12 -3.51
C GLU A 684 2.46 50.69 -2.68
N THR A 685 3.62 50.71 -3.33
CA THR A 685 4.88 50.47 -2.62
C THR A 685 5.16 51.62 -1.63
N PRO A 686 5.91 51.41 -0.54
CA PRO A 686 6.21 52.45 0.46
C PRO A 686 6.84 53.70 -0.16
N ASN A 687 7.63 53.58 -1.22
CA ASN A 687 8.25 54.67 -1.95
C ASN A 687 7.31 55.37 -2.95
N LYS A 688 6.02 54.92 -3.06
CA LYS A 688 4.98 55.45 -3.98
C LYS A 688 5.35 55.43 -5.47
N ARG A 689 6.38 54.67 -5.86
CA ARG A 689 6.81 54.61 -7.28
C ARG A 689 6.06 53.56 -8.08
N ASN A 690 5.55 52.53 -7.41
CA ASN A 690 4.81 51.45 -8.06
C ASN A 690 3.42 51.35 -7.46
N LYS A 691 2.42 51.12 -8.32
CA LYS A 691 1.02 50.91 -7.95
C LYS A 691 0.47 49.70 -8.70
N LEU A 692 -0.02 48.70 -7.94
CA LEU A 692 -0.72 47.57 -8.49
C LEU A 692 -2.23 47.78 -8.33
N THR A 693 -2.98 47.67 -9.41
CA THR A 693 -4.44 47.78 -9.39
C THR A 693 -5.01 46.46 -9.91
N MET A 694 -5.93 45.86 -9.12
CA MET A 694 -6.52 44.56 -9.41
C MET A 694 -8.03 44.61 -9.45
N ILE A 695 -8.61 43.76 -10.30
CA ILE A 695 -10.03 43.41 -10.34
C ILE A 695 -10.11 41.90 -10.30
N ALA A 696 -11.01 41.36 -9.48
CA ALA A 696 -11.29 39.92 -9.44
C ALA A 696 -12.47 39.62 -10.37
N GLU A 697 -12.33 38.62 -11.21
CA GLU A 697 -13.37 38.16 -12.13
C GLU A 697 -13.48 36.63 -12.07
N PRO A 698 -14.69 36.04 -12.30
CA PRO A 698 -14.85 34.61 -12.37
C PRO A 698 -14.05 34.03 -13.55
N LEU A 699 -13.48 32.81 -13.33
CA LEU A 699 -12.84 32.08 -14.43
C LEU A 699 -13.83 31.69 -15.52
N GLU A 700 -13.41 31.71 -16.78
CA GLU A 700 -14.20 31.18 -17.87
C GLU A 700 -14.49 29.68 -17.66
N ARG A 701 -15.71 29.26 -18.04
CA ARG A 701 -16.13 27.86 -17.95
C ARG A 701 -15.20 26.96 -18.76
N GLY A 702 -14.75 25.87 -18.16
CA GLY A 702 -13.86 24.90 -18.75
C GLY A 702 -12.37 25.23 -18.62
N LEU A 703 -12.00 26.44 -18.15
CA LEU A 703 -10.59 26.80 -17.96
C LEU A 703 -10.00 26.14 -16.71
N ALA A 704 -10.78 26.02 -15.64
CA ALA A 704 -10.36 25.32 -14.42
C ALA A 704 -10.10 23.84 -14.70
N GLU A 705 -11.00 23.20 -15.44
CA GLU A 705 -10.87 21.80 -15.86
C GLU A 705 -9.66 21.60 -16.79
N ASP A 706 -9.40 22.52 -17.70
CA ASP A 706 -8.21 22.49 -18.57
C ASP A 706 -6.89 22.63 -17.77
N ILE A 707 -6.89 23.44 -16.71
CA ILE A 707 -5.74 23.58 -15.80
C ILE A 707 -5.54 22.32 -14.97
N GLU A 708 -6.61 21.76 -14.39
CA GLU A 708 -6.58 20.53 -13.63
C GLU A 708 -6.17 19.30 -14.48
N ALA A 709 -6.63 19.26 -15.74
CA ALA A 709 -6.24 18.22 -16.69
C ALA A 709 -4.82 18.42 -17.27
N GLU A 710 -4.12 19.47 -16.85
CA GLU A 710 -2.80 19.85 -17.37
C GLU A 710 -2.76 20.15 -18.89
N HIS A 711 -3.88 20.40 -19.51
CA HIS A 711 -3.94 20.88 -20.88
C HIS A 711 -3.36 22.29 -20.99
N VAL A 712 -3.46 23.06 -19.90
CA VAL A 712 -2.89 24.39 -19.74
C VAL A 712 -1.83 24.37 -18.66
N ARG A 713 -0.57 24.59 -19.01
CA ARG A 713 0.54 24.74 -18.06
C ARG A 713 1.03 26.18 -18.05
N ILE A 714 1.22 26.74 -16.85
CA ILE A 714 1.77 28.09 -16.64
C ILE A 714 3.30 28.02 -16.70
N THR A 715 3.88 27.62 -17.83
CA THR A 715 5.33 27.65 -18.04
C THR A 715 5.71 28.82 -18.95
N TRP A 716 6.78 29.54 -18.61
CA TRP A 716 7.23 30.72 -19.35
C TRP A 716 7.45 30.48 -20.84
N ASN A 717 7.86 29.28 -21.23
CA ASN A 717 8.24 28.94 -22.61
C ASN A 717 7.05 28.56 -23.55
N LYS A 718 5.86 28.29 -23.02
CA LYS A 718 4.70 27.84 -23.80
C LYS A 718 3.54 28.89 -23.87
N ARG A 719 3.78 30.11 -23.44
CA ARG A 719 2.77 31.18 -23.47
C ARG A 719 2.26 31.53 -24.87
N ALA A 720 3.11 31.41 -25.88
CA ALA A 720 2.78 31.82 -27.25
C ALA A 720 1.77 30.91 -27.96
N ASP A 721 1.77 29.61 -27.64
CA ASP A 721 0.92 28.65 -28.36
C ASP A 721 -0.54 28.65 -27.89
N TYR A 722 -0.80 29.02 -26.65
CA TYR A 722 -2.16 29.03 -26.09
C TYR A 722 -2.90 30.32 -26.37
N SER A 723 -2.19 31.46 -26.43
CA SER A 723 -2.78 32.77 -26.77
C SER A 723 -3.41 32.78 -28.17
N ASN A 724 -3.00 31.88 -29.08
CA ASN A 724 -3.53 31.76 -30.43
C ASN A 724 -4.82 30.92 -30.52
N ARG A 725 -5.17 30.11 -29.52
CA ARG A 725 -6.36 29.25 -29.53
C ARG A 725 -7.55 29.81 -28.72
N LYS A 726 -7.30 30.51 -27.60
CA LYS A 726 -8.34 31.20 -26.80
C LYS A 726 -7.81 32.58 -26.43
N LYS A 727 -8.14 33.56 -27.27
CA LYS A 727 -7.54 34.90 -27.29
C LYS A 727 -7.83 35.83 -26.10
N SER A 728 -8.62 35.47 -25.09
CA SER A 728 -9.08 36.47 -24.13
C SER A 728 -8.59 36.31 -22.69
N CYS A 729 -8.38 35.14 -22.14
CA CYS A 729 -8.19 35.02 -20.69
C CYS A 729 -6.75 34.87 -20.16
N ILE A 730 -5.88 34.17 -20.85
CA ILE A 730 -4.49 34.00 -20.37
C ILE A 730 -3.64 35.26 -20.53
N PHE A 731 -4.05 36.16 -21.39
CA PHE A 731 -3.41 37.46 -21.55
C PHE A 731 -3.61 38.38 -20.33
N CYS A 732 -4.72 38.21 -19.61
CA CYS A 732 -4.99 38.96 -18.39
C CYS A 732 -4.18 38.42 -17.17
N PHE A 733 -3.85 37.15 -17.12
CA PHE A 733 -3.10 36.57 -16.01
C PHE A 733 -1.62 37.00 -15.98
N PHE A 734 -1.02 37.33 -17.14
CA PHE A 734 0.43 37.49 -17.23
C PHE A 734 0.95 38.57 -18.17
N ASN A 735 0.09 39.45 -18.71
CA ASN A 735 0.58 40.64 -19.38
C ASN A 735 1.00 41.68 -18.32
N GLY A 736 1.90 41.30 -17.47
CA GLY A 736 2.77 42.22 -16.78
C GLY A 736 3.72 42.85 -17.81
N ASN A 737 3.23 43.66 -18.72
CA ASN A 737 4.02 44.77 -19.15
C ASN A 737 4.10 45.67 -17.92
N ALA A 738 5.18 45.52 -17.16
CA ALA A 738 5.63 46.52 -16.25
C ALA A 738 6.03 47.76 -17.04
N THR A 739 5.05 48.42 -17.58
CA THR A 739 5.17 49.87 -17.75
C THR A 739 4.95 50.47 -16.40
N ILE A 740 5.79 51.41 -16.04
CA ILE A 740 5.86 52.14 -14.77
C ILE A 740 4.52 52.76 -14.31
N ASN A 741 3.40 52.48 -15.02
CA ASN A 741 2.00 52.77 -14.70
C ASN A 741 1.05 51.60 -15.02
N GLY A 742 1.53 50.34 -14.90
CA GLY A 742 0.79 49.16 -15.34
C GLY A 742 -0.35 48.75 -14.43
N THR A 743 -1.48 48.51 -15.00
CA THR A 743 -2.61 47.80 -14.40
C THR A 743 -2.36 46.32 -14.54
N LEU A 744 -2.23 45.59 -13.41
CA LEU A 744 -2.18 44.14 -13.39
C LEU A 744 -3.62 43.65 -13.14
N SER A 745 -4.19 42.89 -14.06
CA SER A 745 -5.41 42.13 -13.76
C SER A 745 -5.02 40.71 -13.38
N LEU A 746 -5.40 40.30 -12.17
CA LEU A 746 -5.38 38.95 -11.69
C LEU A 746 -6.82 38.43 -11.72
N CYS A 747 -7.06 37.37 -12.45
CA CYS A 747 -8.34 36.65 -12.44
C CYS A 747 -8.40 35.68 -11.28
#